data_3dd019b48282b9f11d6fd32a6090d32a
#
_entry.id   3dd019b48282b9f11d6fd32a6090d32a
#
_cell.length_a   1.000
_cell.length_b   1.000
_cell.length_c   1.000
_cell.angle_alpha   90.00
_cell.angle_beta   90.00
_cell.angle_gamma   90.00
#
_symmetry.space_group_name_H-M   'P 1'
#
loop_
_entity.id
_entity.type
_entity.pdbx_description
1 polymer ?
#
loop_
_entity_poly.entity_id
_entity_poly.type
_entity_poly.pdbx_seq_one_letter_code
_entity_poly.pdbx_strand_id
1 'polypeptide(L)'
;VHLIVSAIHASMQPRVKHHVARLEALIATIDGQARQLLARNADLDAAAEARKAVTIPIEPAVAARLSQLNAALAGLRDLLWRYQEGPGGKGRAFVGMANSTGCSSVWGSTYPYNPYPFPWVNHLFQDSPSVAIGLFEAHMRKMADGFATIRRAELLAGNEYDAARDEPVLSGLTWRQFTDEEFALCPPIVSMGGDGAMLDIGFQNLSRLLASGKPIRVVVLDTQVYSNTGGQACTSGFTGQVADMSAYGKAQHGKAEVRKELALIAIAHRGVYVHQSSQAAASHLLAGVLKGLHKRRPAVFNIYTPCPVEHGLPDDWSQHSARLALESRAFPFLTYDPDAGPSFADRLSLEGNPAPDASWPSYTLKFADESGAEQTLELPLTIADWAATEARFKQHFGELPPDQWGEAMLPFHEYLALAPDEREGRVPFIHTVTAERRLRRLSVSSEIVMLAEERLAFWSELRQLAGLEVPASTRDAVAGELEADFEQRLAGLTAEYEARIAELKRTYPAQMARKLAEGLLRSPGGRAAVAELLATLPAAPPAGNGHDAAAAAPAVPTPVPPSPTPAPAPVEARPLPTAATAAGAAALAEPLVLEAYIDTERCTSCNECTGVNGKLFGYDANKQAVIKDPRAGTFQQLVLAAERCPVSIIHPGTPLNPKEKDLAKWMKRAEKFN
;
A
#
# COMPACT_ATOMS: atom_id res chain seq x y z
N VAL A 1 -11.63 3.50 11.21
CA VAL A 1 -12.89 2.97 10.65
C VAL A 1 -13.97 4.03 10.63
N HIS A 2 -14.25 4.77 11.74
CA HIS A 2 -15.26 5.83 11.77
C HIS A 2 -15.11 6.85 10.64
N LEU A 3 -13.91 7.37 10.40
CA LEU A 3 -13.64 8.33 9.32
C LEU A 3 -14.03 7.77 7.94
N ILE A 4 -13.69 6.51 7.66
CA ILE A 4 -13.99 5.85 6.39
C ILE A 4 -15.51 5.66 6.22
N VAL A 5 -16.17 5.16 7.25
CA VAL A 5 -17.64 4.97 7.23
C VAL A 5 -18.36 6.31 7.07
N SER A 6 -17.93 7.34 7.80
CA SER A 6 -18.48 8.70 7.67
C SER A 6 -18.29 9.27 6.26
N ALA A 7 -17.13 9.04 5.63
CA ALA A 7 -16.87 9.45 4.26
C ALA A 7 -17.82 8.75 3.26
N ILE A 8 -18.05 7.44 3.44
CA ILE A 8 -19.02 6.69 2.63
C ILE A 8 -20.42 7.27 2.80
N HIS A 9 -20.88 7.47 4.03
CA HIS A 9 -22.21 8.03 4.31
C HIS A 9 -22.37 9.43 3.71
N ALA A 10 -21.40 10.31 3.94
CA ALA A 10 -21.40 11.67 3.39
C ALA A 10 -21.45 11.70 1.86
N SER A 11 -20.80 10.74 1.22
CA SER A 11 -20.82 10.59 -0.24
C SER A 11 -22.14 10.02 -0.77
N MET A 12 -22.74 9.05 -0.07
CA MET A 12 -23.93 8.33 -0.54
C MET A 12 -25.22 9.10 -0.27
N GLN A 13 -25.35 9.75 0.88
CA GLN A 13 -26.59 10.39 1.31
C GLN A 13 -27.18 11.39 0.30
N PRO A 14 -26.43 12.37 -0.25
CA PRO A 14 -26.97 13.31 -1.22
C PRO A 14 -27.40 12.64 -2.52
N ARG A 15 -26.68 11.59 -2.96
CA ARG A 15 -26.99 10.84 -4.18
C ARG A 15 -28.29 10.06 -4.04
N VAL A 16 -28.47 9.38 -2.90
CA VAL A 16 -29.72 8.65 -2.60
C VAL A 16 -30.89 9.59 -2.51
N LYS A 17 -30.73 10.77 -1.86
CA LYS A 17 -31.77 11.80 -1.80
C LYS A 17 -32.18 12.29 -3.21
N HIS A 18 -31.22 12.56 -4.05
CA HIS A 18 -31.47 12.96 -5.45
C HIS A 18 -32.20 11.85 -6.24
N HIS A 19 -31.74 10.59 -6.06
CA HIS A 19 -32.33 9.43 -6.71
C HIS A 19 -33.79 9.17 -6.28
N VAL A 20 -34.09 9.33 -4.99
CA VAL A 20 -35.47 9.24 -4.47
C VAL A 20 -36.38 10.27 -5.14
N ALA A 21 -35.95 11.54 -5.23
CA ALA A 21 -36.70 12.59 -5.90
C ALA A 21 -36.93 12.29 -7.39
N ARG A 22 -35.92 11.70 -8.09
CA ARG A 22 -36.05 11.24 -9.47
C ARG A 22 -37.07 10.12 -9.62
N LEU A 23 -37.08 9.14 -8.69
CA LEU A 23 -38.08 8.06 -8.69
C LEU A 23 -39.50 8.60 -8.48
N GLU A 24 -39.70 9.54 -7.54
CA GLU A 24 -40.98 10.19 -7.28
C GLU A 24 -41.49 10.95 -8.51
N ALA A 25 -40.64 11.69 -9.18
CA ALA A 25 -40.99 12.42 -10.41
C ALA A 25 -41.36 11.46 -11.56
N LEU A 26 -40.60 10.37 -11.71
CA LEU A 26 -40.87 9.37 -12.75
C LEU A 26 -42.20 8.61 -12.50
N ILE A 27 -42.48 8.27 -11.23
CA ILE A 27 -43.76 7.65 -10.82
C ILE A 27 -44.91 8.61 -11.14
N ALA A 28 -44.80 9.90 -10.81
CA ALA A 28 -45.84 10.87 -11.11
C ALA A 28 -46.11 11.00 -12.64
N THR A 29 -45.03 10.99 -13.42
CA THR A 29 -45.12 11.05 -14.90
C THR A 29 -45.83 9.84 -15.47
N ILE A 30 -45.45 8.62 -15.09
CA ILE A 30 -46.03 7.37 -15.58
C ILE A 30 -47.49 7.24 -15.09
N ASP A 31 -47.80 7.56 -13.84
CA ASP A 31 -49.15 7.55 -13.28
C ASP A 31 -50.06 8.52 -14.05
N GLY A 32 -49.57 9.75 -14.33
CA GLY A 32 -50.27 10.74 -15.15
C GLY A 32 -50.57 10.24 -16.56
N GLN A 33 -49.62 9.60 -17.23
CA GLN A 33 -49.81 9.00 -18.56
C GLN A 33 -50.83 7.88 -18.53
N ALA A 34 -50.75 6.98 -17.54
CA ALA A 34 -51.71 5.90 -17.39
C ALA A 34 -53.16 6.42 -17.20
N ARG A 35 -53.32 7.43 -16.33
CA ARG A 35 -54.65 8.08 -16.12
C ARG A 35 -55.15 8.78 -17.37
N GLN A 36 -54.29 9.52 -18.08
CA GLN A 36 -54.68 10.17 -19.33
C GLN A 36 -55.08 9.17 -20.42
N LEU A 37 -54.37 8.05 -20.52
CA LEU A 37 -54.66 6.99 -21.45
C LEU A 37 -56.02 6.33 -21.15
N LEU A 38 -56.33 6.08 -19.86
CA LEU A 38 -57.62 5.62 -19.39
C LEU A 38 -58.73 6.63 -19.69
N ALA A 39 -58.55 7.91 -19.35
CA ALA A 39 -59.54 8.94 -19.54
C ALA A 39 -59.92 9.20 -20.99
N ARG A 40 -58.94 9.00 -21.92
CA ARG A 40 -59.20 9.17 -23.37
C ARG A 40 -59.89 7.95 -24.01
N ASN A 41 -59.77 6.76 -23.44
CA ASN A 41 -60.21 5.51 -24.04
C ASN A 41 -61.33 4.80 -23.26
N ALA A 42 -61.74 5.36 -22.11
CA ALA A 42 -62.85 4.87 -21.28
C ALA A 42 -64.00 5.84 -21.36
N ASP A 43 -65.17 5.32 -21.66
CA ASP A 43 -66.42 6.10 -21.52
C ASP A 43 -66.78 6.22 -20.05
N LEU A 44 -66.19 7.22 -19.38
CA LEU A 44 -66.34 7.47 -17.93
C LEU A 44 -67.74 8.00 -17.61
N ASP A 45 -68.39 8.67 -18.54
CA ASP A 45 -69.75 9.19 -18.35
C ASP A 45 -70.78 8.05 -18.28
N ALA A 46 -70.69 7.07 -19.19
CA ALA A 46 -71.50 5.86 -19.15
C ALA A 46 -71.27 5.02 -17.88
N ALA A 47 -70.05 4.98 -17.37
CA ALA A 47 -69.70 4.30 -16.14
C ALA A 47 -70.24 5.01 -14.88
N ALA A 48 -70.27 6.34 -14.87
CA ALA A 48 -70.80 7.17 -13.79
C ALA A 48 -72.31 7.07 -13.70
N GLU A 49 -73.03 7.03 -14.82
CA GLU A 49 -74.51 6.86 -14.89
C GLU A 49 -74.97 5.48 -14.40
N ALA A 50 -74.20 4.42 -14.69
CA ALA A 50 -74.60 3.05 -14.39
C ALA A 50 -74.59 2.68 -12.88
N ARG A 51 -74.01 3.43 -11.99
CA ARG A 51 -73.86 3.18 -10.52
C ARG A 51 -73.48 1.72 -10.16
N LYS A 52 -72.94 0.96 -11.11
CA LYS A 52 -72.49 -0.43 -10.95
C LYS A 52 -71.09 -0.58 -11.57
N ALA A 53 -70.36 -1.61 -11.15
CA ALA A 53 -69.10 -1.97 -11.81
C ALA A 53 -69.38 -2.26 -13.30
N VAL A 54 -68.84 -1.42 -14.19
CA VAL A 54 -69.01 -1.55 -15.65
C VAL A 54 -67.69 -2.05 -16.22
N THR A 55 -67.75 -3.11 -17.06
CA THR A 55 -66.61 -3.54 -17.85
C THR A 55 -66.47 -2.59 -19.05
N ILE A 56 -65.45 -1.75 -19.05
CA ILE A 56 -65.19 -0.85 -20.16
C ILE A 56 -64.37 -1.60 -21.22
N PRO A 57 -64.88 -1.74 -22.49
CA PRO A 57 -64.10 -2.31 -23.54
C PRO A 57 -62.93 -1.39 -23.91
N ILE A 58 -61.72 -1.88 -23.74
CA ILE A 58 -60.48 -1.15 -24.10
C ILE A 58 -59.86 -1.86 -25.31
N GLU A 59 -59.38 -1.11 -26.28
CA GLU A 59 -58.66 -1.68 -27.43
C GLU A 59 -57.43 -2.49 -26.97
N PRO A 60 -57.13 -3.62 -27.59
CA PRO A 60 -56.00 -4.50 -27.19
C PRO A 60 -54.67 -3.78 -27.08
N ALA A 61 -54.38 -2.84 -28.00
CA ALA A 61 -53.14 -2.03 -27.97
C ALA A 61 -53.08 -1.10 -26.77
N VAL A 62 -54.21 -0.47 -26.40
CA VAL A 62 -54.32 0.40 -25.20
C VAL A 62 -54.18 -0.43 -23.92
N ALA A 63 -54.84 -1.59 -23.88
CA ALA A 63 -54.75 -2.52 -22.75
C ALA A 63 -53.31 -3.01 -22.55
N ALA A 64 -52.59 -3.35 -23.61
CA ALA A 64 -51.18 -3.73 -23.57
C ALA A 64 -50.30 -2.58 -23.02
N ARG A 65 -50.51 -1.35 -23.51
CA ARG A 65 -49.79 -0.15 -23.04
C ARG A 65 -50.07 0.14 -21.57
N LEU A 66 -51.31 0.08 -21.12
CA LEU A 66 -51.68 0.24 -19.71
C LEU A 66 -51.02 -0.82 -18.81
N SER A 67 -50.98 -2.07 -19.28
CA SER A 67 -50.27 -3.15 -18.57
C SER A 67 -48.79 -2.84 -18.38
N GLN A 68 -48.13 -2.35 -19.44
CA GLN A 68 -46.72 -1.95 -19.38
C GLN A 68 -46.48 -0.79 -18.37
N LEU A 69 -47.30 0.26 -18.42
CA LEU A 69 -47.24 1.40 -17.51
C LEU A 69 -47.48 0.96 -16.06
N ASN A 70 -48.47 0.11 -15.79
CA ASN A 70 -48.77 -0.39 -14.47
C ASN A 70 -47.65 -1.28 -13.91
N ALA A 71 -47.04 -2.12 -14.73
CA ALA A 71 -45.88 -2.92 -14.35
C ALA A 71 -44.67 -2.03 -13.99
N ALA A 72 -44.45 -0.97 -14.79
CA ALA A 72 -43.39 0.00 -14.49
C ALA A 72 -43.67 0.76 -13.16
N LEU A 73 -44.92 1.20 -12.95
CA LEU A 73 -45.33 1.83 -11.69
C LEU A 73 -45.12 0.94 -10.46
N ALA A 74 -45.51 -0.34 -10.57
CA ALA A 74 -45.31 -1.29 -9.49
C ALA A 74 -43.82 -1.47 -9.16
N GLY A 75 -42.97 -1.60 -10.18
CA GLY A 75 -41.52 -1.72 -10.02
C GLY A 75 -40.89 -0.47 -9.43
N LEU A 76 -41.28 0.72 -9.90
CA LEU A 76 -40.76 2.00 -9.39
C LEU A 76 -41.18 2.25 -7.92
N ARG A 77 -42.45 1.91 -7.55
CA ARG A 77 -42.94 2.05 -6.15
C ARG A 77 -42.23 1.09 -5.22
N ASP A 78 -41.95 -0.16 -5.66
CA ASP A 78 -41.14 -1.12 -4.89
C ASP A 78 -39.70 -0.59 -4.69
N LEU A 79 -39.07 -0.01 -5.72
CA LEU A 79 -37.76 0.60 -5.60
C LEU A 79 -37.79 1.79 -4.62
N LEU A 80 -38.77 2.70 -4.76
CA LEU A 80 -38.91 3.86 -3.87
C LEU A 80 -39.06 3.42 -2.42
N TRP A 81 -39.94 2.46 -2.14
CA TRP A 81 -40.12 1.87 -0.81
C TRP A 81 -38.81 1.32 -0.24
N ARG A 82 -38.01 0.60 -1.07
CA ARG A 82 -36.71 0.06 -0.64
C ARG A 82 -35.71 1.14 -0.25
N TYR A 83 -35.74 2.30 -0.91
CA TYR A 83 -34.87 3.42 -0.59
C TYR A 83 -35.32 4.19 0.65
N GLN A 84 -36.63 4.35 0.88
CA GLN A 84 -37.19 5.15 1.94
C GLN A 84 -37.42 4.36 3.24
N GLU A 85 -37.97 3.17 3.15
CA GLU A 85 -38.35 2.32 4.29
C GLU A 85 -37.62 1.00 4.31
N GLY A 86 -37.79 0.18 3.27
CA GLY A 86 -37.23 -1.16 3.18
C GLY A 86 -37.72 -2.11 4.28
N PRO A 87 -37.24 -3.37 4.32
CA PRO A 87 -37.66 -4.36 5.32
C PRO A 87 -37.30 -3.98 6.76
N GLY A 88 -36.30 -3.12 6.95
CA GLY A 88 -35.81 -2.67 8.27
C GLY A 88 -36.38 -1.34 8.74
N GLY A 89 -37.28 -0.68 7.98
CA GLY A 89 -37.81 0.64 8.27
C GLY A 89 -36.79 1.79 8.28
N LYS A 90 -35.59 1.56 7.73
CA LYS A 90 -34.49 2.55 7.73
C LYS A 90 -33.99 2.88 6.31
N GLY A 91 -34.69 2.39 5.31
CA GLY A 91 -34.28 2.49 3.92
C GLY A 91 -33.06 1.61 3.57
N ARG A 92 -32.43 1.94 2.45
CA ARG A 92 -31.30 1.19 1.94
C ARG A 92 -30.03 1.53 2.67
N ALA A 93 -29.25 0.52 3.06
CA ALA A 93 -27.93 0.72 3.62
C ALA A 93 -26.97 1.34 2.59
N PHE A 94 -26.07 2.23 3.07
CA PHE A 94 -25.09 2.92 2.21
C PHE A 94 -23.80 2.14 1.97
N VAL A 95 -23.58 1.05 2.70
CA VAL A 95 -22.39 0.20 2.61
C VAL A 95 -22.75 -1.21 3.05
N GLY A 96 -22.08 -2.20 2.49
CA GLY A 96 -22.05 -3.58 2.99
C GLY A 96 -20.63 -3.96 3.40
N MET A 97 -20.44 -4.58 4.57
CA MET A 97 -19.13 -4.89 5.10
C MET A 97 -18.97 -6.38 5.39
N ALA A 98 -17.91 -6.97 4.85
CA ALA A 98 -17.40 -8.28 5.25
C ALA A 98 -16.11 -8.06 6.05
N ASN A 99 -16.08 -8.53 7.29
CA ASN A 99 -14.98 -8.34 8.22
C ASN A 99 -14.28 -9.67 8.52
N SER A 100 -12.96 -9.68 8.45
CA SER A 100 -12.13 -10.77 8.94
C SER A 100 -12.06 -10.72 10.46
N THR A 101 -12.15 -11.89 11.11
CA THR A 101 -12.12 -12.01 12.56
C THR A 101 -10.84 -11.41 13.15
N GLY A 102 -10.97 -10.63 14.22
CA GLY A 102 -9.90 -9.93 14.92
C GLY A 102 -10.48 -8.91 15.89
N CYS A 103 -9.69 -7.92 16.34
CA CYS A 103 -10.17 -6.81 17.19
C CYS A 103 -11.37 -6.09 16.56
N SER A 104 -11.39 -5.94 15.24
CA SER A 104 -12.50 -5.33 14.51
C SER A 104 -13.83 -6.08 14.69
N SER A 105 -13.81 -7.40 14.90
CA SER A 105 -15.00 -8.19 15.21
C SER A 105 -15.54 -7.89 16.60
N VAL A 106 -14.65 -7.68 17.57
CA VAL A 106 -15.02 -7.43 18.96
C VAL A 106 -15.75 -6.11 19.09
N TRP A 107 -15.16 -5.02 18.63
CA TRP A 107 -15.77 -3.68 18.79
C TRP A 107 -16.79 -3.33 17.69
N GLY A 108 -16.72 -3.95 16.52
CA GLY A 108 -17.55 -3.61 15.36
C GLY A 108 -18.83 -4.41 15.23
N SER A 109 -18.93 -5.60 15.84
CA SER A 109 -20.04 -6.53 15.62
C SER A 109 -20.68 -7.12 16.85
N THR A 110 -20.23 -6.74 18.04
CA THR A 110 -20.84 -7.23 19.29
C THR A 110 -22.19 -6.54 19.51
N TYR A 111 -23.28 -7.29 19.32
CA TYR A 111 -24.62 -6.79 19.62
C TYR A 111 -24.83 -6.66 21.15
N PRO A 112 -25.47 -5.61 21.67
CA PRO A 112 -26.14 -4.50 20.98
C PRO A 112 -25.20 -3.30 20.67
N TYR A 113 -23.93 -3.44 20.87
CA TYR A 113 -22.93 -2.35 20.85
C TYR A 113 -22.36 -2.03 19.45
N ASN A 114 -22.85 -2.70 18.39
CA ASN A 114 -22.45 -2.37 17.03
C ASN A 114 -22.87 -0.92 16.70
N PRO A 115 -21.92 0.00 16.52
CA PRO A 115 -22.24 1.41 16.29
C PRO A 115 -22.68 1.70 14.86
N TYR A 116 -22.65 0.70 13.96
CA TYR A 116 -22.85 0.90 12.53
C TYR A 116 -24.24 0.44 12.09
N PRO A 117 -25.05 1.34 11.48
CA PRO A 117 -26.41 1.04 11.07
C PRO A 117 -26.50 0.38 9.68
N PHE A 118 -25.58 -0.51 9.35
CA PHE A 118 -25.52 -1.20 8.03
C PHE A 118 -25.16 -2.68 8.21
N PRO A 119 -25.37 -3.52 7.17
CA PRO A 119 -25.01 -4.92 7.19
C PRO A 119 -23.52 -5.13 7.45
N TRP A 120 -23.21 -5.87 8.51
CA TRP A 120 -21.86 -6.22 8.92
C TRP A 120 -21.80 -7.72 9.14
N VAL A 121 -20.97 -8.41 8.36
CA VAL A 121 -20.77 -9.86 8.44
C VAL A 121 -19.36 -10.14 8.92
N ASN A 122 -19.23 -10.83 10.06
CA ASN A 122 -17.94 -11.38 10.48
C ASN A 122 -17.76 -12.75 9.88
N HIS A 123 -16.57 -12.99 9.36
CA HIS A 123 -16.18 -14.28 8.83
C HIS A 123 -14.80 -14.67 9.34
N LEU A 124 -14.44 -15.96 9.19
CA LEU A 124 -13.13 -16.45 9.59
C LEU A 124 -12.00 -15.67 8.89
N PHE A 125 -10.81 -15.65 9.48
CA PHE A 125 -9.66 -14.80 9.15
C PHE A 125 -9.43 -14.59 7.65
N GLN A 126 -9.43 -15.68 6.87
CA GLN A 126 -9.07 -15.66 5.44
C GLN A 126 -10.23 -15.36 4.50
N ASP A 127 -11.46 -15.43 4.94
CA ASP A 127 -12.62 -15.57 4.05
C ASP A 127 -13.26 -14.23 3.65
N SER A 128 -13.02 -13.14 4.38
CA SER A 128 -13.65 -11.84 4.12
C SER A 128 -13.48 -11.37 2.68
N PRO A 129 -12.30 -11.47 2.02
CA PRO A 129 -12.18 -11.08 0.62
C PRO A 129 -13.03 -11.94 -0.33
N SER A 130 -13.13 -13.25 -0.07
CA SER A 130 -13.96 -14.16 -0.87
C SER A 130 -15.45 -13.94 -0.67
N VAL A 131 -15.88 -13.71 0.58
CA VAL A 131 -17.25 -13.32 0.92
C VAL A 131 -17.63 -12.00 0.24
N ALA A 132 -16.73 -11.02 0.25
CA ALA A 132 -16.94 -9.74 -0.42
C ALA A 132 -17.15 -9.88 -1.94
N ILE A 133 -16.46 -10.82 -2.61
CA ILE A 133 -16.67 -11.12 -4.01
C ILE A 133 -18.11 -11.62 -4.24
N GLY A 134 -18.57 -12.58 -3.44
CA GLY A 134 -19.92 -13.13 -3.53
C GLY A 134 -21.00 -12.07 -3.26
N LEU A 135 -20.81 -11.26 -2.20
CA LEU A 135 -21.69 -10.14 -1.86
C LEU A 135 -21.76 -9.11 -3.01
N PHE A 136 -20.63 -8.77 -3.60
CA PHE A 136 -20.54 -7.85 -4.72
C PHE A 136 -21.36 -8.35 -5.92
N GLU A 137 -21.20 -9.59 -6.32
CA GLU A 137 -21.92 -10.15 -7.45
C GLU A 137 -23.45 -10.14 -7.24
N ALA A 138 -23.91 -10.62 -6.07
CA ALA A 138 -25.32 -10.64 -5.73
C ALA A 138 -25.92 -9.23 -5.64
N HIS A 139 -25.15 -8.30 -5.04
CA HIS A 139 -25.57 -6.92 -4.89
C HIS A 139 -25.67 -6.20 -6.23
N MET A 140 -24.66 -6.32 -7.10
CA MET A 140 -24.65 -5.66 -8.40
C MET A 140 -25.75 -6.21 -9.35
N ARG A 141 -26.10 -7.48 -9.23
CA ARG A 141 -27.27 -8.04 -9.96
C ARG A 141 -28.55 -7.36 -9.54
N LYS A 142 -28.80 -7.21 -8.21
CA LYS A 142 -29.99 -6.50 -7.71
C LYS A 142 -30.01 -5.01 -8.13
N MET A 143 -28.84 -4.37 -8.21
CA MET A 143 -28.75 -3.01 -8.73
C MET A 143 -29.09 -2.95 -10.21
N ALA A 144 -28.61 -3.90 -11.01
CA ALA A 144 -28.93 -4.01 -12.44
C ALA A 144 -30.42 -4.18 -12.69
N ASP A 145 -31.10 -5.05 -11.93
CA ASP A 145 -32.57 -5.23 -12.01
C ASP A 145 -33.29 -3.91 -11.71
N GLY A 146 -32.84 -3.16 -10.69
CA GLY A 146 -33.39 -1.86 -10.34
C GLY A 146 -33.18 -0.83 -11.45
N PHE A 147 -31.97 -0.71 -11.99
CA PHE A 147 -31.68 0.22 -13.09
C PHE A 147 -32.39 -0.18 -14.41
N ALA A 148 -32.51 -1.47 -14.71
CA ALA A 148 -33.30 -1.92 -15.84
C ALA A 148 -34.78 -1.49 -15.71
N THR A 149 -35.36 -1.57 -14.50
CA THR A 149 -36.70 -1.08 -14.21
C THR A 149 -36.84 0.42 -14.46
N ILE A 150 -35.87 1.22 -13.98
CA ILE A 150 -35.88 2.68 -14.17
C ILE A 150 -35.72 3.03 -15.65
N ARG A 151 -34.72 2.46 -16.35
CA ARG A 151 -34.51 2.72 -17.79
C ARG A 151 -35.74 2.33 -18.64
N ARG A 152 -36.37 1.20 -18.32
CA ARG A 152 -37.63 0.79 -18.98
C ARG A 152 -38.73 1.82 -18.74
N ALA A 153 -38.88 2.32 -17.52
CA ALA A 153 -39.88 3.33 -17.19
C ALA A 153 -39.60 4.67 -17.90
N GLU A 154 -38.36 5.08 -18.03
CA GLU A 154 -37.96 6.29 -18.76
C GLU A 154 -38.28 6.19 -20.25
N LEU A 155 -37.95 5.05 -20.89
CA LEU A 155 -38.34 4.78 -22.28
C LEU A 155 -39.87 4.76 -22.46
N LEU A 156 -40.62 4.19 -21.52
CA LEU A 156 -42.08 4.24 -21.52
C LEU A 156 -42.62 5.65 -21.36
N ALA A 157 -42.03 6.45 -20.48
CA ALA A 157 -42.41 7.86 -20.28
C ALA A 157 -42.15 8.73 -21.52
N GLY A 158 -41.06 8.46 -22.24
CA GLY A 158 -40.71 9.13 -23.50
C GLY A 158 -41.46 8.61 -24.72
N ASN A 159 -42.29 7.57 -24.60
CA ASN A 159 -42.90 6.82 -25.71
C ASN A 159 -41.87 6.26 -26.71
N GLU A 160 -40.67 5.91 -26.25
CA GLU A 160 -39.57 5.38 -27.07
C GLU A 160 -39.37 3.88 -26.87
N TYR A 161 -40.08 3.26 -25.94
CA TYR A 161 -39.92 1.85 -25.59
C TYR A 161 -40.36 0.92 -26.72
N ASP A 162 -39.44 0.03 -27.12
CA ASP A 162 -39.64 -1.09 -28.04
C ASP A 162 -39.14 -2.39 -27.38
N ALA A 163 -40.05 -3.30 -27.11
CA ALA A 163 -39.74 -4.54 -26.40
C ALA A 163 -38.71 -5.42 -27.13
N ALA A 164 -38.78 -5.46 -28.49
CA ALA A 164 -37.86 -6.28 -29.27
C ALA A 164 -36.41 -5.73 -29.26
N ARG A 165 -36.26 -4.42 -29.22
CA ARG A 165 -34.97 -3.73 -29.15
C ARG A 165 -34.43 -3.64 -27.74
N ASP A 166 -35.27 -3.28 -26.77
CA ASP A 166 -34.82 -2.82 -25.46
C ASP A 166 -34.70 -3.94 -24.41
N GLU A 167 -35.61 -4.96 -24.44
CA GLU A 167 -35.56 -6.04 -23.44
C GLU A 167 -34.28 -6.86 -23.44
N PRO A 168 -33.68 -7.21 -24.61
CA PRO A 168 -32.38 -7.89 -24.61
C PRO A 168 -31.27 -7.09 -23.93
N VAL A 169 -31.29 -5.76 -24.09
CA VAL A 169 -30.31 -4.86 -23.48
C VAL A 169 -30.54 -4.73 -21.96
N LEU A 170 -31.81 -4.54 -21.56
CA LEU A 170 -32.18 -4.35 -20.15
C LEU A 170 -31.99 -5.62 -19.32
N SER A 171 -32.34 -6.79 -19.88
CA SER A 171 -32.16 -8.09 -19.22
C SER A 171 -30.69 -8.52 -19.12
N GLY A 172 -29.87 -8.08 -20.06
CA GLY A 172 -28.40 -8.31 -20.07
C GLY A 172 -27.57 -7.29 -19.29
N LEU A 173 -28.20 -6.32 -18.60
CA LEU A 173 -27.50 -5.26 -17.89
C LEU A 173 -26.63 -5.79 -16.77
N THR A 174 -25.37 -5.36 -16.76
CA THR A 174 -24.40 -5.67 -15.70
C THR A 174 -23.76 -4.38 -15.18
N TRP A 175 -23.09 -4.44 -14.04
CA TRP A 175 -22.42 -3.29 -13.44
C TRP A 175 -21.38 -2.61 -14.36
N ARG A 176 -20.85 -3.33 -15.36
CA ARG A 176 -19.92 -2.76 -16.35
C ARG A 176 -20.56 -1.76 -17.31
N GLN A 177 -21.87 -1.88 -17.49
CA GLN A 177 -22.70 -1.05 -18.38
C GLN A 177 -23.47 0.05 -17.63
N PHE A 178 -23.29 0.16 -16.31
CA PHE A 178 -23.87 1.25 -15.53
C PHE A 178 -23.27 2.59 -15.94
N THR A 179 -24.09 3.63 -16.00
CA THR A 179 -23.60 5.01 -16.09
C THR A 179 -22.80 5.36 -14.84
N ASP A 180 -22.10 6.48 -14.86
CA ASP A 180 -21.33 6.92 -13.67
C ASP A 180 -22.27 7.27 -12.51
N GLU A 181 -23.43 7.83 -12.80
CA GLU A 181 -24.48 8.10 -11.79
C GLU A 181 -25.04 6.81 -11.18
N GLU A 182 -25.37 5.84 -12.00
CA GLU A 182 -25.86 4.53 -11.55
C GLU A 182 -24.79 3.80 -10.69
N PHE A 183 -23.56 3.79 -11.16
CA PHE A 183 -22.46 3.19 -10.41
C PHE A 183 -22.24 3.91 -9.07
N ALA A 184 -22.31 5.23 -9.05
CA ALA A 184 -22.15 6.04 -7.85
C ALA A 184 -23.29 5.86 -6.81
N LEU A 185 -24.45 5.33 -7.22
CA LEU A 185 -25.57 4.96 -6.36
C LEU A 185 -25.43 3.56 -5.74
N CYS A 186 -24.50 2.73 -6.25
CA CYS A 186 -24.28 1.40 -5.70
C CYS A 186 -23.54 1.50 -4.36
N PRO A 187 -24.14 1.05 -3.24
CA PRO A 187 -23.41 0.96 -1.96
C PRO A 187 -22.12 0.15 -2.13
N PRO A 188 -20.96 0.69 -1.74
CA PRO A 188 -19.71 -0.04 -1.83
C PRO A 188 -19.72 -1.28 -0.94
N ILE A 189 -19.16 -2.36 -1.46
CA ILE A 189 -18.84 -3.55 -0.68
C ILE A 189 -17.43 -3.38 -0.14
N VAL A 190 -17.27 -3.50 1.16
CA VAL A 190 -16.01 -3.35 1.89
C VAL A 190 -15.60 -4.71 2.46
N SER A 191 -14.38 -5.14 2.15
CA SER A 191 -13.68 -6.21 2.86
C SER A 191 -12.71 -5.58 3.84
N MET A 192 -12.90 -5.82 5.14
CA MET A 192 -12.06 -5.24 6.20
C MET A 192 -11.37 -6.35 6.99
N GLY A 193 -10.15 -6.07 7.46
CA GLY A 193 -9.42 -6.96 8.35
C GLY A 193 -8.14 -6.31 8.88
N GLY A 194 -7.51 -6.97 9.84
CA GLY A 194 -6.16 -6.65 10.28
C GLY A 194 -5.12 -7.14 9.27
N ASP A 195 -3.90 -6.68 9.46
CA ASP A 195 -2.73 -7.07 8.69
C ASP A 195 -2.48 -8.59 8.72
N GLY A 196 -2.51 -9.24 9.88
CA GLY A 196 -2.37 -10.70 9.97
C GLY A 196 -3.44 -11.47 9.19
N ALA A 197 -4.69 -10.98 9.20
CA ALA A 197 -5.78 -11.60 8.43
C ALA A 197 -5.60 -11.43 6.92
N MET A 198 -5.06 -10.29 6.46
CA MET A 198 -4.97 -9.94 5.04
C MET A 198 -3.61 -10.30 4.41
N LEU A 199 -2.51 -10.18 5.15
CA LEU A 199 -1.15 -10.39 4.64
C LEU A 199 -0.63 -11.81 4.88
N ASP A 200 -1.18 -12.52 5.86
CA ASP A 200 -0.76 -13.88 6.21
C ASP A 200 -1.83 -14.90 5.84
N ILE A 201 -2.79 -15.14 6.72
CA ILE A 201 -3.77 -16.23 6.58
C ILE A 201 -4.67 -16.04 5.35
N GLY A 202 -5.12 -14.81 5.09
CA GLY A 202 -6.04 -14.48 4.00
C GLY A 202 -5.38 -13.96 2.73
N PHE A 203 -4.06 -13.95 2.64
CA PHE A 203 -3.33 -13.30 1.55
C PHE A 203 -3.72 -13.82 0.15
N GLN A 204 -3.87 -15.13 -0.01
CA GLN A 204 -4.30 -15.70 -1.30
C GLN A 204 -5.69 -15.21 -1.72
N ASN A 205 -6.64 -15.06 -0.77
CA ASN A 205 -7.98 -14.56 -1.04
C ASN A 205 -7.97 -13.06 -1.35
N LEU A 206 -7.13 -12.30 -0.66
CA LEU A 206 -6.89 -10.89 -0.98
C LEU A 206 -6.34 -10.74 -2.40
N SER A 207 -5.28 -11.47 -2.74
CA SER A 207 -4.68 -11.44 -4.08
C SER A 207 -5.71 -11.80 -5.18
N ARG A 208 -6.54 -12.83 -4.95
CA ARG A 208 -7.63 -13.22 -5.86
C ARG A 208 -8.66 -12.08 -6.01
N LEU A 209 -9.04 -11.41 -4.93
CA LEU A 209 -9.96 -10.27 -4.98
C LEU A 209 -9.36 -9.15 -5.84
N LEU A 210 -8.11 -8.78 -5.60
CA LEU A 210 -7.42 -7.73 -6.36
C LEU A 210 -7.30 -8.07 -7.85
N ALA A 211 -6.98 -9.32 -8.17
CA ALA A 211 -6.92 -9.82 -9.55
C ALA A 211 -8.29 -9.88 -10.24
N SER A 212 -9.40 -9.92 -9.49
CA SER A 212 -10.75 -10.01 -10.06
C SER A 212 -11.21 -8.78 -10.84
N GLY A 213 -10.57 -7.64 -10.64
CA GLY A 213 -10.94 -6.35 -11.22
C GLY A 213 -12.27 -5.77 -10.72
N LYS A 214 -12.92 -6.41 -9.74
CA LYS A 214 -14.19 -5.95 -9.18
C LYS A 214 -13.99 -4.75 -8.27
N PRO A 215 -14.83 -3.72 -8.33
CA PRO A 215 -14.70 -2.50 -7.52
C PRO A 215 -15.10 -2.72 -6.05
N ILE A 216 -14.41 -3.63 -5.39
CA ILE A 216 -14.52 -3.91 -3.96
C ILE A 216 -13.49 -3.07 -3.23
N ARG A 217 -13.85 -2.55 -2.04
CA ARG A 217 -12.99 -1.74 -1.20
C ARG A 217 -12.38 -2.61 -0.11
N VAL A 218 -11.06 -2.73 -0.09
CA VAL A 218 -10.34 -3.46 0.94
C VAL A 218 -9.76 -2.46 1.94
N VAL A 219 -10.09 -2.62 3.21
CA VAL A 219 -9.55 -1.80 4.30
C VAL A 219 -8.72 -2.71 5.20
N VAL A 220 -7.43 -2.45 5.26
CA VAL A 220 -6.49 -3.16 6.12
C VAL A 220 -6.10 -2.24 7.28
N LEU A 221 -6.34 -2.70 8.50
CA LEU A 221 -5.91 -2.05 9.73
C LEU A 221 -4.54 -2.66 10.09
N ASP A 222 -3.48 -1.98 9.67
CA ASP A 222 -2.10 -2.44 9.84
C ASP A 222 -1.62 -2.11 11.26
N THR A 223 -1.65 -3.11 12.12
CA THR A 223 -1.17 -3.05 13.51
C THR A 223 0.20 -3.69 13.69
N GLN A 224 0.77 -4.28 12.63
CA GLN A 224 2.10 -4.91 12.61
C GLN A 224 2.27 -6.09 13.59
N VAL A 225 1.15 -6.65 14.03
CA VAL A 225 1.12 -7.74 15.01
C VAL A 225 -0.27 -8.38 15.00
N TYR A 226 -0.39 -9.66 15.40
CA TYR A 226 -1.70 -10.27 15.67
C TYR A 226 -2.27 -9.76 17.00
N SER A 227 -2.81 -8.55 17.00
CA SER A 227 -3.21 -7.83 18.23
C SER A 227 -4.28 -8.54 19.02
N ASN A 228 -5.30 -9.12 18.37
CA ASN A 228 -6.47 -9.71 19.08
C ASN A 228 -6.12 -10.99 19.83
N THR A 229 -5.13 -11.72 19.39
CA THR A 229 -4.73 -13.01 19.97
C THR A 229 -3.62 -12.88 21.00
N GLY A 230 -3.10 -11.67 21.24
CA GLY A 230 -2.15 -11.37 22.30
C GLY A 230 -0.72 -11.11 21.81
N GLY A 231 -0.54 -10.59 20.58
CA GLY A 231 0.73 -10.01 20.19
C GLY A 231 1.68 -10.93 19.42
N GLN A 232 1.19 -11.96 18.71
CA GLN A 232 2.06 -12.82 17.89
C GLN A 232 2.66 -12.04 16.72
N ALA A 233 3.90 -12.40 16.36
CA ALA A 233 4.58 -11.83 15.19
C ALA A 233 3.80 -12.12 13.90
N CYS A 234 3.72 -11.12 13.02
CA CYS A 234 3.13 -11.23 11.69
C CYS A 234 4.10 -10.72 10.61
N THR A 235 3.80 -11.00 9.35
CA THR A 235 4.70 -10.59 8.24
C THR A 235 4.73 -9.07 8.01
N SER A 236 3.76 -8.32 8.52
CA SER A 236 3.75 -6.83 8.50
C SER A 236 4.62 -6.20 9.59
N GLY A 237 5.08 -6.97 10.58
CA GLY A 237 5.97 -6.49 11.65
C GLY A 237 7.37 -6.16 11.15
N PHE A 238 8.04 -5.25 11.84
CA PHE A 238 9.40 -4.82 11.51
C PHE A 238 10.48 -5.78 12.03
N THR A 239 11.64 -5.74 11.39
CA THR A 239 12.88 -6.35 11.89
C THR A 239 13.21 -5.82 13.28
N GLY A 240 13.62 -6.69 14.20
CA GLY A 240 13.88 -6.34 15.60
C GLY A 240 12.63 -6.25 16.48
N GLN A 241 11.42 -6.23 15.92
CA GLN A 241 10.19 -6.19 16.73
C GLN A 241 10.08 -7.40 17.67
N VAL A 242 9.98 -7.14 18.95
CA VAL A 242 9.74 -8.17 19.98
C VAL A 242 8.24 -8.43 20.06
N ALA A 243 7.86 -9.69 19.91
CA ALA A 243 6.48 -10.15 19.93
C ALA A 243 6.45 -11.61 20.39
N ASP A 244 5.26 -12.18 20.65
CA ASP A 244 5.12 -13.61 20.82
C ASP A 244 5.64 -14.34 19.56
N MET A 245 6.42 -15.40 19.76
CA MET A 245 7.14 -16.15 18.72
C MET A 245 8.29 -15.38 18.04
N SER A 246 8.63 -14.18 18.52
CA SER A 246 9.78 -13.36 18.11
C SER A 246 10.39 -12.72 19.36
N ALA A 247 10.78 -13.57 20.32
CA ALA A 247 11.30 -13.12 21.62
C ALA A 247 12.68 -12.50 21.50
N TYR A 248 13.04 -11.68 22.49
CA TYR A 248 14.39 -11.14 22.65
C TYR A 248 15.20 -11.99 23.61
N GLY A 249 16.32 -12.54 23.15
CA GLY A 249 17.20 -13.38 23.95
C GLY A 249 18.59 -13.45 23.33
N LYS A 250 19.42 -14.41 23.76
CA LYS A 250 20.79 -14.53 23.27
C LYS A 250 20.89 -14.98 21.80
N ALA A 251 19.96 -15.83 21.36
CA ALA A 251 19.97 -16.42 20.03
C ALA A 251 19.04 -15.69 19.04
N GLN A 252 18.12 -14.88 19.53
CA GLN A 252 17.16 -14.14 18.71
C GLN A 252 16.86 -12.80 19.36
N HIS A 253 16.93 -11.73 18.58
CA HIS A 253 16.72 -10.37 19.05
C HIS A 253 15.45 -9.77 18.40
N GLY A 254 14.31 -10.39 18.63
CA GLY A 254 13.06 -10.03 18.00
C GLY A 254 12.89 -10.69 16.62
N LYS A 255 12.01 -10.15 15.79
CA LYS A 255 11.72 -10.64 14.44
C LYS A 255 12.92 -10.43 13.51
N ALA A 256 13.33 -11.48 12.81
CA ALA A 256 14.48 -11.45 11.90
C ALA A 256 14.11 -11.03 10.47
N GLU A 257 12.88 -11.35 10.03
CA GLU A 257 12.45 -11.13 8.65
C GLU A 257 12.07 -9.67 8.40
N VAL A 258 12.35 -9.24 7.18
CA VAL A 258 11.93 -7.94 6.66
C VAL A 258 10.39 -7.88 6.57
N ARG A 259 9.85 -6.69 6.74
CA ARG A 259 8.43 -6.40 6.63
C ARG A 259 7.89 -6.69 5.23
N LYS A 260 6.69 -7.28 5.15
CA LYS A 260 5.93 -7.41 3.90
C LYS A 260 5.20 -6.10 3.57
N GLU A 261 5.49 -5.50 2.43
CA GLU A 261 4.91 -4.23 2.00
C GLU A 261 3.62 -4.42 1.21
N LEU A 262 2.47 -4.32 1.89
CA LEU A 262 1.15 -4.52 1.28
C LEU A 262 0.89 -3.58 0.11
N ALA A 263 1.29 -2.32 0.21
CA ALA A 263 1.04 -1.34 -0.83
C ALA A 263 1.71 -1.74 -2.16
N LEU A 264 3.00 -2.13 -2.14
CA LEU A 264 3.71 -2.58 -3.34
C LEU A 264 3.13 -3.88 -3.90
N ILE A 265 2.75 -4.82 -3.03
CA ILE A 265 2.10 -6.07 -3.44
C ILE A 265 0.75 -5.77 -4.14
N ALA A 266 -0.04 -4.86 -3.61
CA ALA A 266 -1.30 -4.45 -4.22
C ALA A 266 -1.08 -3.74 -5.57
N ILE A 267 -0.08 -2.88 -5.68
CA ILE A 267 0.33 -2.19 -6.91
C ILE A 267 0.76 -3.21 -7.98
N ALA A 268 1.42 -4.31 -7.60
CA ALA A 268 1.82 -5.37 -8.52
C ALA A 268 0.65 -6.04 -9.26
N HIS A 269 -0.58 -5.91 -8.77
CA HIS A 269 -1.81 -6.30 -9.48
C HIS A 269 -2.22 -5.31 -10.60
N ARG A 270 -1.46 -4.23 -10.82
CA ARG A 270 -1.56 -3.21 -11.87
C ARG A 270 -2.87 -2.40 -11.90
N GLY A 271 -4.03 -3.06 -11.87
CA GLY A 271 -5.35 -2.43 -11.98
C GLY A 271 -5.97 -2.02 -10.64
N VAL A 272 -5.21 -1.96 -9.56
CA VAL A 272 -5.69 -1.67 -8.20
C VAL A 272 -5.36 -0.24 -7.82
N TYR A 273 -6.36 0.49 -7.29
CA TYR A 273 -6.10 1.75 -6.60
C TYR A 273 -5.57 1.45 -5.19
N VAL A 274 -4.46 2.06 -4.81
CA VAL A 274 -3.84 1.84 -3.50
C VAL A 274 -3.66 3.16 -2.78
N HIS A 275 -4.07 3.20 -1.52
CA HIS A 275 -3.87 4.37 -0.66
C HIS A 275 -3.39 3.91 0.70
N GLN A 276 -2.16 4.30 1.04
CA GLN A 276 -1.53 4.02 2.34
C GLN A 276 -1.48 5.30 3.15
N SER A 277 -2.03 5.27 4.37
CA SER A 277 -2.22 6.44 5.21
C SER A 277 -2.35 6.06 6.69
N SER A 278 -2.59 7.03 7.55
CA SER A 278 -2.88 6.80 8.97
C SER A 278 -3.89 7.82 9.51
N GLN A 279 -4.37 7.57 10.73
CA GLN A 279 -5.23 8.51 11.44
C GLN A 279 -4.53 9.83 11.82
N ALA A 280 -3.20 9.87 11.80
CA ALA A 280 -2.42 11.08 12.10
C ALA A 280 -2.64 12.19 11.05
N ALA A 281 -3.03 11.83 9.83
CA ALA A 281 -3.33 12.77 8.73
C ALA A 281 -4.74 12.53 8.18
N ALA A 282 -5.75 12.95 8.93
CA ALA A 282 -7.17 12.70 8.61
C ALA A 282 -7.57 13.26 7.22
N SER A 283 -7.04 14.40 6.82
CA SER A 283 -7.31 15.00 5.50
C SER A 283 -6.76 14.13 4.36
N HIS A 284 -5.52 13.67 4.46
CA HIS A 284 -4.90 12.76 3.51
C HIS A 284 -5.67 11.44 3.42
N LEU A 285 -6.00 10.84 4.59
CA LEU A 285 -6.79 9.61 4.65
C LEU A 285 -8.14 9.76 3.96
N LEU A 286 -8.89 10.83 4.27
CA LEU A 286 -10.21 11.06 3.70
C LEU A 286 -10.18 11.36 2.21
N ALA A 287 -9.24 12.16 1.74
CA ALA A 287 -9.07 12.47 0.32
C ALA A 287 -8.81 11.20 -0.51
N GLY A 288 -7.89 10.35 -0.05
CA GLY A 288 -7.57 9.09 -0.72
C GLY A 288 -8.72 8.09 -0.68
N VAL A 289 -9.44 7.98 0.44
CA VAL A 289 -10.64 7.14 0.55
C VAL A 289 -11.73 7.60 -0.41
N LEU A 290 -12.08 8.89 -0.41
CA LEU A 290 -13.10 9.44 -1.30
C LEU A 290 -12.73 9.21 -2.77
N LYS A 291 -11.48 9.43 -3.16
CA LYS A 291 -10.99 9.15 -4.51
C LYS A 291 -11.14 7.66 -4.87
N GLY A 292 -10.74 6.77 -3.97
CA GLY A 292 -10.84 5.33 -4.17
C GLY A 292 -12.28 4.80 -4.23
N LEU A 293 -13.24 5.43 -3.52
CA LEU A 293 -14.66 5.05 -3.58
C LEU A 293 -15.27 5.21 -4.97
N HIS A 294 -14.78 6.13 -5.79
CA HIS A 294 -15.29 6.39 -7.13
C HIS A 294 -14.66 5.51 -8.23
N LYS A 295 -13.62 4.74 -7.90
CA LYS A 295 -12.93 3.90 -8.89
C LYS A 295 -13.75 2.67 -9.27
N ARG A 296 -13.83 2.37 -10.58
CA ARG A 296 -14.47 1.15 -11.13
C ARG A 296 -13.52 -0.05 -11.13
N ARG A 297 -12.67 -0.12 -10.11
CA ARG A 297 -11.63 -1.14 -9.90
C ARG A 297 -11.46 -1.44 -8.42
N PRO A 298 -10.76 -2.53 -8.03
CA PRO A 298 -10.43 -2.77 -6.63
C PRO A 298 -9.67 -1.58 -6.04
N ALA A 299 -9.93 -1.27 -4.78
CA ALA A 299 -9.20 -0.26 -4.04
C ALA A 299 -8.74 -0.82 -2.70
N VAL A 300 -7.46 -0.65 -2.39
CA VAL A 300 -6.85 -1.03 -1.11
C VAL A 300 -6.54 0.23 -0.32
N PHE A 301 -7.01 0.25 0.92
CA PHE A 301 -6.70 1.27 1.91
C PHE A 301 -5.89 0.61 3.03
N ASN A 302 -4.57 0.80 3.01
CA ASN A 302 -3.66 0.30 4.04
C ASN A 302 -3.48 1.37 5.11
N ILE A 303 -4.05 1.16 6.30
CA ILE A 303 -4.15 2.19 7.33
C ILE A 303 -3.34 1.77 8.55
N TYR A 304 -2.21 2.45 8.79
CA TYR A 304 -1.44 2.26 10.00
C TYR A 304 -2.30 2.57 11.24
N THR A 305 -2.38 1.61 12.11
CA THR A 305 -3.24 1.64 13.30
C THR A 305 -2.45 1.17 14.51
N PRO A 306 -1.73 2.06 15.20
CA PRO A 306 -0.99 1.68 16.41
C PRO A 306 -1.91 1.01 17.43
N CYS A 307 -1.49 -0.14 17.92
CA CYS A 307 -2.18 -0.85 18.99
C CYS A 307 -1.58 -0.46 20.35
N PRO A 308 -2.26 0.31 21.21
CA PRO A 308 -1.68 0.73 22.49
C PRO A 308 -1.18 -0.44 23.34
N VAL A 309 -1.92 -1.54 23.38
CA VAL A 309 -1.59 -2.72 24.18
C VAL A 309 -0.32 -3.39 23.67
N GLU A 310 -0.29 -3.77 22.38
CA GLU A 310 0.81 -4.58 21.82
C GLU A 310 2.06 -3.75 21.50
N HIS A 311 1.90 -2.44 21.22
CA HIS A 311 3.03 -1.55 21.06
C HIS A 311 3.52 -0.98 22.40
N GLY A 312 2.76 -1.20 23.49
CA GLY A 312 3.07 -0.68 24.81
C GLY A 312 3.05 0.86 24.87
N LEU A 313 2.05 1.44 24.22
CA LEU A 313 1.83 2.88 24.16
C LEU A 313 0.81 3.34 25.22
N PRO A 314 0.93 4.55 25.75
CA PRO A 314 -0.16 5.17 26.48
C PRO A 314 -1.43 5.26 25.65
N ASP A 315 -2.61 5.22 26.29
CA ASP A 315 -3.92 5.17 25.62
C ASP A 315 -4.19 6.35 24.68
N ASP A 316 -3.64 7.52 24.98
CA ASP A 316 -3.79 8.76 24.22
C ASP A 316 -2.67 8.97 23.15
N TRP A 317 -1.71 8.05 23.04
CA TRP A 317 -0.53 8.21 22.18
C TRP A 317 -0.67 7.68 20.76
N SER A 318 -1.76 6.96 20.43
CA SER A 318 -1.92 6.33 19.10
C SER A 318 -1.75 7.31 17.94
N GLN A 319 -2.26 8.55 18.07
CA GLN A 319 -2.11 9.55 17.01
C GLN A 319 -0.67 10.08 16.94
N HIS A 320 -0.03 10.25 18.09
CA HIS A 320 1.37 10.70 18.15
C HIS A 320 2.32 9.65 17.56
N SER A 321 2.20 8.37 17.96
CA SER A 321 2.98 7.27 17.39
C SER A 321 2.77 7.15 15.87
N ALA A 322 1.53 7.29 15.39
CA ALA A 322 1.23 7.24 13.97
C ALA A 322 1.90 8.41 13.19
N ARG A 323 2.01 9.60 13.81
CA ARG A 323 2.75 10.72 13.24
C ARG A 323 4.25 10.46 13.20
N LEU A 324 4.81 9.98 14.30
CA LEU A 324 6.23 9.62 14.36
C LEU A 324 6.58 8.51 13.34
N ALA A 325 5.70 7.51 13.14
CA ALA A 325 5.90 6.47 12.16
C ALA A 325 5.93 7.02 10.72
N LEU A 326 5.14 8.03 10.40
CA LEU A 326 5.20 8.74 9.13
C LEU A 326 6.52 9.53 8.98
N GLU A 327 6.82 10.36 9.97
CA GLU A 327 7.98 11.27 9.96
C GLU A 327 9.31 10.51 9.94
N SER A 328 9.40 9.38 10.64
CA SER A 328 10.58 8.51 10.69
C SER A 328 10.74 7.55 9.50
N ARG A 329 9.87 7.59 8.51
CA ARG A 329 9.80 6.65 7.38
C ARG A 329 9.49 5.20 7.78
N ALA A 330 9.07 4.94 9.01
CA ALA A 330 8.57 3.62 9.39
C ALA A 330 7.32 3.24 8.56
N PHE A 331 6.42 4.21 8.34
CA PHE A 331 5.22 4.01 7.55
C PHE A 331 4.95 5.20 6.63
N PRO A 332 5.67 5.32 5.50
CA PRO A 332 5.50 6.40 4.56
C PRO A 332 4.13 6.34 3.89
N PHE A 333 3.55 7.49 3.59
CA PHE A 333 2.29 7.58 2.87
C PHE A 333 2.52 7.46 1.37
N LEU A 334 1.55 6.86 0.69
CA LEU A 334 1.53 6.79 -0.76
C LEU A 334 0.11 6.66 -1.31
N THR A 335 -0.08 7.13 -2.53
CA THR A 335 -1.30 6.90 -3.30
C THR A 335 -0.92 6.46 -4.71
N TYR A 336 -1.34 5.27 -5.09
CA TYR A 336 -1.19 4.77 -6.46
C TYR A 336 -2.55 4.77 -7.16
N ASP A 337 -2.66 5.54 -8.23
CA ASP A 337 -3.86 5.64 -9.05
C ASP A 337 -3.56 5.18 -10.48
N PRO A 338 -4.00 3.99 -10.88
CA PRO A 338 -3.75 3.47 -12.23
C PRO A 338 -4.26 4.35 -13.37
N ASP A 339 -5.19 5.27 -13.08
CA ASP A 339 -5.80 6.17 -14.07
C ASP A 339 -5.10 7.54 -14.17
N ALA A 340 -4.10 7.83 -13.33
CA ALA A 340 -3.51 9.16 -13.23
C ALA A 340 -2.57 9.51 -14.40
N GLY A 341 -2.02 8.51 -15.10
CA GLY A 341 -1.15 8.78 -16.24
C GLY A 341 -0.52 7.52 -16.86
N PRO A 342 0.27 7.68 -17.91
CA PRO A 342 0.86 6.56 -18.64
C PRO A 342 2.05 5.93 -17.91
N SER A 343 2.90 6.72 -17.24
CA SER A 343 4.07 6.22 -16.54
C SER A 343 3.77 5.76 -15.11
N PHE A 344 4.67 5.01 -14.51
CA PHE A 344 4.55 4.62 -13.12
C PHE A 344 4.63 5.84 -12.18
N ALA A 345 5.53 6.78 -12.51
CA ALA A 345 5.71 8.02 -11.76
C ALA A 345 4.45 8.91 -11.76
N ASP A 346 3.70 8.95 -12.87
CA ASP A 346 2.42 9.69 -12.90
C ASP A 346 1.36 9.09 -11.97
N ARG A 347 1.46 7.78 -11.72
CA ARG A 347 0.48 7.01 -10.94
C ARG A 347 0.77 6.97 -9.45
N LEU A 348 2.04 7.13 -9.05
CA LEU A 348 2.47 7.04 -7.67
C LEU A 348 2.74 8.43 -7.10
N SER A 349 1.96 8.83 -6.11
CA SER A 349 2.16 10.06 -5.34
C SER A 349 2.63 9.73 -3.93
N LEU A 350 3.64 10.47 -3.46
CA LEU A 350 4.14 10.45 -2.08
C LEU A 350 3.68 11.69 -1.30
N GLU A 351 2.64 12.36 -1.75
CA GLU A 351 2.04 13.50 -1.05
C GLU A 351 1.64 13.13 0.38
N GLY A 352 1.80 14.06 1.31
CA GLY A 352 1.53 13.86 2.73
C GLY A 352 2.75 13.44 3.55
N ASN A 353 3.88 13.07 2.92
CA ASN A 353 5.14 12.83 3.62
C ASN A 353 5.89 14.15 3.83
N PRO A 354 6.36 14.46 5.06
CA PRO A 354 7.19 15.64 5.30
C PRO A 354 8.57 15.45 4.67
N ALA A 355 9.19 16.55 4.23
CA ALA A 355 10.53 16.59 3.63
C ALA A 355 10.77 15.45 2.59
N PRO A 356 10.02 15.41 1.45
CA PRO A 356 10.08 14.30 0.51
C PRO A 356 11.46 14.13 -0.14
N ASP A 357 12.27 15.20 -0.19
CA ASP A 357 13.60 15.20 -0.79
C ASP A 357 14.71 14.74 0.18
N ALA A 358 14.38 14.55 1.46
CA ALA A 358 15.31 14.12 2.49
C ALA A 358 15.05 12.68 2.95
N SER A 359 16.08 12.04 3.50
CA SER A 359 15.95 10.74 4.18
C SER A 359 14.97 10.84 5.35
N TRP A 360 15.16 11.86 6.20
CA TRP A 360 14.28 12.16 7.35
C TRP A 360 14.04 13.66 7.47
N PRO A 361 12.87 14.08 7.99
CA PRO A 361 12.66 15.47 8.41
C PRO A 361 13.48 15.77 9.68
N SER A 362 13.74 17.05 9.92
CA SER A 362 14.40 17.51 11.15
C SER A 362 13.37 17.86 12.22
N TYR A 363 13.77 17.74 13.48
CA TYR A 363 13.02 18.20 14.64
C TYR A 363 13.93 18.87 15.66
N THR A 364 13.35 19.74 16.50
CA THR A 364 14.07 20.45 17.56
C THR A 364 13.88 19.73 18.89
N LEU A 365 14.94 19.12 19.42
CA LEU A 365 14.96 18.56 20.77
C LEU A 365 15.27 19.66 21.77
N LYS A 366 14.40 19.87 22.77
CA LYS A 366 14.57 20.83 23.86
C LYS A 366 14.97 20.12 25.14
N PHE A 367 16.05 20.56 25.77
CA PHE A 367 16.53 20.00 27.03
C PHE A 367 17.05 21.08 27.98
N ALA A 368 17.22 20.75 29.26
CA ALA A 368 17.85 21.62 30.26
C ALA A 368 19.31 21.24 30.43
N ASP A 369 20.23 22.22 30.38
CA ASP A 369 21.61 22.01 30.69
C ASP A 369 21.84 21.85 32.22
N GLU A 370 23.11 21.72 32.64
CA GLU A 370 23.45 21.55 34.05
C GLU A 370 22.99 22.72 34.93
N SER A 371 22.92 23.93 34.38
CA SER A 371 22.44 25.14 35.08
C SER A 371 20.90 25.21 35.15
N GLY A 372 20.19 24.36 34.40
CA GLY A 372 18.75 24.39 34.24
C GLY A 372 18.25 25.30 33.08
N ALA A 373 19.17 25.90 32.32
CA ALA A 373 18.81 26.71 31.15
C ALA A 373 18.33 25.84 29.99
N GLU A 374 17.30 26.30 29.29
CA GLU A 374 16.75 25.58 28.11
C GLU A 374 17.73 25.68 26.93
N GLN A 375 18.13 24.55 26.41
CA GLN A 375 18.96 24.39 25.22
C GLN A 375 18.16 23.69 24.14
N THR A 376 18.57 23.87 22.87
CA THR A 376 17.95 23.23 21.71
C THR A 376 18.96 22.51 20.85
N LEU A 377 18.57 21.40 20.27
CA LEU A 377 19.38 20.61 19.34
C LEU A 377 18.52 20.23 18.13
N GLU A 378 18.97 20.61 16.93
CA GLU A 378 18.31 20.20 15.69
C GLU A 378 18.82 18.82 15.28
N LEU A 379 17.90 17.86 15.10
CA LEU A 379 18.21 16.47 14.81
C LEU A 379 17.30 15.94 13.68
N PRO A 380 17.78 15.02 12.83
CA PRO A 380 16.88 14.28 11.96
C PRO A 380 16.04 13.30 12.79
N LEU A 381 14.74 13.18 12.47
CA LEU A 381 13.84 12.24 13.12
C LEU A 381 13.98 10.86 12.46
N THR A 382 14.84 10.03 13.02
CA THR A 382 15.14 8.71 12.46
C THR A 382 14.14 7.64 12.90
N ILE A 383 14.19 6.46 12.29
CA ILE A 383 13.34 5.34 12.75
C ILE A 383 13.69 4.89 14.17
N ALA A 384 14.94 5.08 14.61
CA ALA A 384 15.34 4.77 15.99
C ALA A 384 14.62 5.67 17.00
N ASP A 385 14.38 6.95 16.66
CA ASP A 385 13.62 7.87 17.51
C ASP A 385 12.18 7.42 17.69
N TRP A 386 11.52 6.96 16.62
CA TRP A 386 10.18 6.35 16.71
C TRP A 386 10.20 5.04 17.49
N ALA A 387 11.11 4.11 17.15
CA ALA A 387 11.19 2.79 17.79
C ALA A 387 11.44 2.87 19.29
N ALA A 388 12.24 3.85 19.75
CA ALA A 388 12.50 4.07 21.17
C ALA A 388 11.23 4.48 21.97
N THR A 389 10.17 4.93 21.31
CA THR A 389 8.90 5.27 21.97
C THR A 389 7.99 4.06 22.18
N GLU A 390 8.27 2.92 21.57
CA GLU A 390 7.42 1.73 21.62
C GLU A 390 8.05 0.61 22.44
N ALA A 391 7.30 0.02 23.37
CA ALA A 391 7.82 -1.04 24.25
C ALA A 391 8.30 -2.29 23.51
N ARG A 392 7.74 -2.57 22.33
CA ARG A 392 8.16 -3.71 21.48
C ARG A 392 9.59 -3.60 20.93
N PHE A 393 10.23 -2.44 21.03
CA PHE A 393 11.63 -2.23 20.66
C PHE A 393 12.52 -1.84 21.85
N LYS A 394 11.97 -1.73 23.04
CA LYS A 394 12.68 -1.22 24.22
C LYS A 394 14.01 -1.95 24.49
N GLN A 395 14.09 -3.24 24.21
CA GLN A 395 15.29 -4.05 24.50
C GLN A 395 16.47 -3.75 23.56
N HIS A 396 16.23 -3.01 22.48
CA HIS A 396 17.25 -2.56 21.52
C HIS A 396 17.95 -1.26 21.91
N PHE A 397 17.53 -0.65 23.01
CA PHE A 397 18.07 0.63 23.48
C PHE A 397 18.64 0.48 24.87
N GLY A 398 19.91 0.85 25.01
CA GLY A 398 20.64 0.88 26.29
C GLY A 398 20.92 2.32 26.71
N GLU A 399 20.65 2.68 27.95
CA GLU A 399 21.02 3.99 28.46
C GLU A 399 22.53 4.07 28.65
N LEU A 400 23.12 5.14 28.15
CA LEU A 400 24.55 5.41 28.24
C LEU A 400 24.78 6.52 29.26
N PRO A 401 25.35 6.19 30.44
CA PRO A 401 25.69 7.18 31.45
C PRO A 401 26.65 8.24 30.90
N PRO A 402 26.60 9.52 31.36
CA PRO A 402 27.44 10.59 30.84
C PRO A 402 28.96 10.36 30.97
N ASP A 403 29.39 9.61 31.98
CA ASP A 403 30.77 9.21 32.20
C ASP A 403 31.31 8.21 31.17
N GLN A 404 30.43 7.57 30.41
CA GLN A 404 30.77 6.65 29.32
C GLN A 404 30.72 7.32 27.93
N TRP A 405 30.38 8.62 27.86
CA TRP A 405 30.35 9.32 26.59
C TRP A 405 31.77 9.57 26.07
N GLY A 406 32.07 9.11 24.85
CA GLY A 406 33.38 9.21 24.24
C GLY A 406 33.33 9.37 22.72
N GLU A 407 34.51 9.55 22.11
CA GLU A 407 34.66 9.78 20.67
C GLU A 407 34.21 8.60 19.78
N ALA A 408 34.13 7.39 20.35
CA ALA A 408 33.61 6.22 19.63
C ALA A 408 32.09 6.26 19.40
N MET A 409 31.39 7.14 20.11
CA MET A 409 29.92 7.29 20.00
C MET A 409 29.57 8.27 18.90
N LEU A 410 28.72 7.84 18.00
CA LEU A 410 28.22 8.66 16.89
C LEU A 410 26.69 8.79 16.93
N PRO A 411 26.16 9.98 16.63
CA PRO A 411 24.72 10.13 16.35
C PRO A 411 24.25 9.12 15.30
N PHE A 412 23.08 8.55 15.50
CA PHE A 412 22.60 7.42 14.69
C PHE A 412 22.60 7.71 13.18
N HIS A 413 22.20 8.89 12.78
CA HIS A 413 22.20 9.31 11.37
C HIS A 413 23.61 9.45 10.77
N GLU A 414 24.61 9.89 11.57
CA GLU A 414 26.00 9.94 11.15
C GLU A 414 26.60 8.54 11.04
N TYR A 415 26.29 7.66 12.00
CA TYR A 415 26.69 6.25 11.95
C TYR A 415 26.19 5.55 10.69
N LEU A 416 24.93 5.79 10.28
CA LEU A 416 24.36 5.21 9.07
C LEU A 416 25.00 5.74 7.78
N ALA A 417 25.58 6.93 7.81
CA ALA A 417 26.27 7.52 6.66
C ALA A 417 27.67 6.93 6.43
N LEU A 418 28.23 6.24 7.42
CA LEU A 418 29.54 5.59 7.30
C LEU A 418 29.46 4.31 6.47
N ALA A 419 30.54 4.00 5.74
CA ALA A 419 30.69 2.68 5.12
C ALA A 419 30.77 1.57 6.18
N PRO A 420 30.36 0.33 5.87
CA PRO A 420 30.30 -0.76 6.87
C PRO A 420 31.63 -1.02 7.61
N ASP A 421 32.76 -0.87 6.93
CA ASP A 421 34.10 -1.02 7.48
C ASP A 421 34.52 0.13 8.42
N GLU A 422 33.96 1.33 8.24
CA GLU A 422 34.21 2.49 9.10
C GLU A 422 33.40 2.45 10.41
N ARG A 423 32.42 1.57 10.50
CA ARG A 423 31.55 1.40 11.66
C ARG A 423 32.16 0.55 12.78
N GLU A 424 33.22 -0.19 12.50
CA GLU A 424 33.86 -1.06 13.46
C GLU A 424 34.37 -0.24 14.66
N GLY A 425 34.04 -0.68 15.88
CA GLY A 425 34.38 0.00 17.11
C GLY A 425 33.59 1.29 17.41
N ARG A 426 32.61 1.66 16.57
CA ARG A 426 31.70 2.79 16.80
C ARG A 426 30.41 2.34 17.46
N VAL A 427 29.83 3.21 18.29
CA VAL A 427 28.58 2.96 19.00
C VAL A 427 27.53 3.98 18.53
N PRO A 428 26.49 3.54 17.78
CA PRO A 428 25.42 4.44 17.38
C PRO A 428 24.51 4.79 18.57
N PHE A 429 24.07 6.04 18.65
CA PHE A 429 23.14 6.49 19.68
C PHE A 429 22.14 7.51 19.15
N ILE A 430 20.99 7.60 19.84
CA ILE A 430 20.03 8.70 19.67
C ILE A 430 20.02 9.58 20.92
N HIS A 431 19.67 10.86 20.72
CA HIS A 431 19.44 11.78 21.82
C HIS A 431 17.97 11.71 22.28
N THR A 432 17.78 11.65 23.61
CA THR A 432 16.45 11.75 24.24
C THR A 432 16.54 12.63 25.48
N VAL A 433 15.43 12.87 26.14
CA VAL A 433 15.39 13.61 27.39
C VAL A 433 14.79 12.77 28.51
N THR A 434 15.28 12.99 29.74
CA THR A 434 14.67 12.41 30.94
C THR A 434 13.38 13.15 31.31
N ALA A 435 12.67 12.65 32.33
CA ALA A 435 11.47 13.31 32.87
C ALA A 435 11.81 14.74 33.40
N GLU A 436 13.05 14.95 33.88
CA GLU A 436 13.57 16.24 34.34
C GLU A 436 14.12 17.09 33.20
N ARG A 437 13.85 16.68 31.92
CA ARG A 437 14.29 17.35 30.71
C ARG A 437 15.85 17.39 30.55
N ARG A 438 16.59 16.49 31.18
CA ARG A 438 18.04 16.36 30.97
C ARG A 438 18.32 15.54 29.72
N LEU A 439 19.35 15.97 28.97
CA LEU A 439 19.81 15.25 27.79
C LEU A 439 20.38 13.88 28.19
N ARG A 440 19.99 12.84 27.47
CA ARG A 440 20.55 11.49 27.61
C ARG A 440 20.79 10.87 26.23
N ARG A 441 21.71 9.88 26.20
CA ARG A 441 21.99 9.09 25.01
C ARG A 441 21.53 7.66 25.23
N LEU A 442 20.82 7.13 24.21
CA LEU A 442 20.45 5.73 24.16
C LEU A 442 21.25 5.07 23.05
N SER A 443 22.05 4.03 23.37
CA SER A 443 22.70 3.21 22.36
C SER A 443 21.65 2.44 21.55
N VAL A 444 21.97 2.16 20.29
CA VAL A 444 21.08 1.52 19.33
C VAL A 444 21.68 0.17 18.92
N SER A 445 20.88 -0.90 18.93
CA SER A 445 21.33 -2.24 18.54
C SER A 445 21.49 -2.39 17.02
N SER A 446 22.20 -3.45 16.62
CA SER A 446 22.39 -3.85 15.22
C SER A 446 21.06 -4.10 14.49
N GLU A 447 20.03 -4.63 15.16
CA GLU A 447 18.72 -4.90 14.58
C GLU A 447 18.00 -3.60 14.19
N ILE A 448 18.13 -2.55 14.99
CA ILE A 448 17.59 -1.22 14.65
C ILE A 448 18.42 -0.55 13.56
N VAL A 449 19.73 -0.81 13.48
CA VAL A 449 20.55 -0.38 12.33
C VAL A 449 20.05 -1.04 11.06
N MET A 450 19.87 -2.37 11.04
CA MET A 450 19.33 -3.11 9.91
C MET A 450 17.93 -2.61 9.50
N LEU A 451 17.07 -2.34 10.49
CA LEU A 451 15.74 -1.77 10.25
C LEU A 451 15.83 -0.39 9.59
N ALA A 452 16.76 0.46 10.04
CA ALA A 452 16.94 1.80 9.47
C ALA A 452 17.44 1.74 8.02
N GLU A 453 18.41 0.89 7.74
CA GLU A 453 18.93 0.69 6.38
C GLU A 453 17.85 0.17 5.44
N GLU A 454 17.04 -0.79 5.88
CA GLU A 454 15.91 -1.34 5.13
C GLU A 454 14.86 -0.24 4.86
N ARG A 455 14.51 0.59 5.85
CA ARG A 455 13.55 1.69 5.66
C ARG A 455 14.07 2.80 4.76
N LEU A 456 15.36 3.13 4.83
CA LEU A 456 15.99 4.09 3.92
C LEU A 456 16.00 3.57 2.48
N ALA A 457 16.36 2.30 2.29
CA ALA A 457 16.31 1.67 0.98
C ALA A 457 14.88 1.69 0.40
N PHE A 458 13.89 1.32 1.21
CA PHE A 458 12.48 1.38 0.82
C PHE A 458 12.01 2.80 0.49
N TRP A 459 12.43 3.80 1.27
CA TRP A 459 12.09 5.21 0.99
C TRP A 459 12.71 5.70 -0.31
N SER A 460 13.98 5.37 -0.57
CA SER A 460 14.64 5.68 -1.86
C SER A 460 13.96 4.98 -3.02
N GLU A 461 13.58 3.69 -2.87
CA GLU A 461 12.81 2.96 -3.88
C GLU A 461 11.48 3.65 -4.20
N LEU A 462 10.71 4.06 -3.19
CA LEU A 462 9.46 4.79 -3.39
C LEU A 462 9.67 6.12 -4.13
N ARG A 463 10.75 6.86 -3.80
CA ARG A 463 11.09 8.13 -4.47
C ARG A 463 11.47 7.90 -5.93
N GLN A 464 12.23 6.85 -6.22
CA GLN A 464 12.58 6.45 -7.59
C GLN A 464 11.33 6.07 -8.38
N LEU A 465 10.45 5.25 -7.82
CA LEU A 465 9.19 4.85 -8.45
C LEU A 465 8.25 6.04 -8.70
N ALA A 466 8.26 7.03 -7.80
CA ALA A 466 7.49 8.27 -7.94
C ALA A 466 8.17 9.32 -8.86
N GLY A 467 9.37 9.02 -9.39
CA GLY A 467 10.12 9.96 -10.24
C GLY A 467 10.73 11.16 -9.50
N LEU A 468 10.81 11.10 -8.17
CA LEU A 468 11.42 12.15 -7.34
C LEU A 468 12.93 11.97 -7.19
N GLU A 469 13.44 10.78 -7.47
CA GLU A 469 14.86 10.45 -7.40
C GLU A 469 15.26 9.69 -8.66
N VAL A 470 16.38 10.10 -9.26
CA VAL A 470 16.97 9.40 -10.41
C VAL A 470 17.98 8.41 -9.88
N PRO A 471 17.91 7.11 -10.23
CA PRO A 471 18.92 6.12 -9.87
C PRO A 471 20.33 6.56 -10.26
N ALA A 472 21.32 6.31 -9.40
CA ALA A 472 22.71 6.70 -9.65
C ALA A 472 23.21 6.17 -11.01
N SER A 473 22.92 4.90 -11.32
CA SER A 473 23.28 4.29 -12.61
C SER A 473 22.71 5.03 -13.83
N THR A 474 21.49 5.53 -13.74
CA THR A 474 20.86 6.31 -14.82
C THR A 474 21.49 7.70 -14.91
N ARG A 475 21.76 8.33 -13.75
CA ARG A 475 22.43 9.64 -13.68
C ARG A 475 23.83 9.57 -14.29
N ASP A 476 24.60 8.55 -13.93
CA ASP A 476 25.97 8.35 -14.42
C ASP A 476 25.99 8.04 -15.91
N ALA A 477 25.04 7.25 -16.41
CA ALA A 477 24.89 6.97 -17.84
C ALA A 477 24.56 8.25 -18.62
N VAL A 478 23.60 9.07 -18.16
CA VAL A 478 23.23 10.33 -18.81
C VAL A 478 24.36 11.35 -18.73
N ALA A 479 25.09 11.42 -17.61
CA ALA A 479 26.27 12.28 -17.47
C ALA A 479 27.35 11.87 -18.48
N GLY A 480 27.65 10.58 -18.62
CA GLY A 480 28.61 10.08 -19.59
C GLY A 480 28.21 10.36 -21.05
N GLU A 481 26.94 10.20 -21.40
CA GLU A 481 26.42 10.57 -22.74
C GLU A 481 26.56 12.08 -23.01
N LEU A 482 26.24 12.92 -22.02
CA LEU A 482 26.37 14.37 -22.15
C LEU A 482 27.82 14.82 -22.29
N GLU A 483 28.73 14.24 -21.51
CA GLU A 483 30.17 14.50 -21.62
C GLU A 483 30.70 14.09 -22.99
N ALA A 484 30.34 12.93 -23.50
CA ALA A 484 30.74 12.48 -24.83
C ALA A 484 30.22 13.39 -25.96
N ASP A 485 28.94 13.81 -25.89
CA ASP A 485 28.35 14.77 -26.85
C ASP A 485 29.06 16.12 -26.77
N PHE A 486 29.34 16.61 -25.55
CA PHE A 486 30.06 17.86 -25.35
C PHE A 486 31.48 17.81 -25.90
N GLU A 487 32.24 16.73 -25.64
CA GLU A 487 33.58 16.51 -26.21
C GLU A 487 33.55 16.47 -27.74
N GLN A 488 32.57 15.76 -28.33
CA GLN A 488 32.42 15.69 -29.78
C GLN A 488 32.11 17.07 -30.38
N ARG A 489 31.24 17.87 -29.75
CA ARG A 489 30.95 19.23 -30.21
C ARG A 489 32.16 20.15 -30.08
N LEU A 490 32.88 20.03 -28.95
CA LEU A 490 34.09 20.82 -28.71
C LEU A 490 35.18 20.48 -29.75
N ALA A 491 35.40 19.20 -30.04
CA ALA A 491 36.34 18.77 -31.10
C ALA A 491 35.94 19.27 -32.49
N GLY A 492 34.64 19.23 -32.81
CA GLY A 492 34.12 19.78 -34.08
C GLY A 492 34.33 21.27 -34.21
N LEU A 493 34.01 22.06 -33.18
CA LEU A 493 34.25 23.50 -33.15
C LEU A 493 35.74 23.83 -33.24
N THR A 494 36.59 23.10 -32.52
CA THR A 494 38.05 23.29 -32.57
C THR A 494 38.59 23.07 -33.98
N ALA A 495 38.16 21.97 -34.63
CA ALA A 495 38.58 21.69 -36.01
C ALA A 495 38.08 22.76 -37.00
N GLU A 496 36.86 23.27 -36.85
CA GLU A 496 36.32 24.36 -37.65
C GLU A 496 37.14 25.68 -37.50
N TYR A 497 37.44 26.04 -36.25
CA TYR A 497 38.26 27.22 -35.98
C TYR A 497 39.69 27.06 -36.43
N GLU A 498 40.31 25.92 -36.28
CA GLU A 498 41.65 25.64 -36.83
C GLU A 498 41.67 25.72 -38.36
N ALA A 499 40.67 25.15 -39.04
CA ALA A 499 40.51 25.27 -40.48
C ALA A 499 40.34 26.72 -40.91
N ARG A 500 39.53 27.48 -40.15
CA ARG A 500 39.33 28.91 -40.42
C ARG A 500 40.60 29.73 -40.23
N ILE A 501 41.35 29.48 -39.17
CA ILE A 501 42.66 30.11 -38.93
C ILE A 501 43.66 29.74 -40.04
N ALA A 502 43.71 28.49 -40.48
CA ALA A 502 44.57 28.05 -41.56
C ALA A 502 44.24 28.76 -42.89
N GLU A 503 42.93 28.91 -43.20
CA GLU A 503 42.46 29.64 -44.35
C GLU A 503 42.82 31.13 -44.27
N LEU A 504 42.63 31.76 -43.13
CA LEU A 504 43.01 33.16 -42.91
C LEU A 504 44.53 33.34 -43.03
N LYS A 505 45.35 32.47 -42.46
CA LYS A 505 46.80 32.53 -42.60
C LYS A 505 47.26 32.38 -44.05
N ARG A 506 46.56 31.61 -44.88
CA ARG A 506 46.82 31.44 -46.29
C ARG A 506 46.42 32.65 -47.14
N THR A 507 45.24 33.22 -46.87
CA THR A 507 44.63 34.22 -47.77
C THR A 507 44.93 35.64 -47.34
N TYR A 508 45.05 35.94 -46.06
CA TYR A 508 45.17 37.30 -45.53
C TYR A 508 46.47 38.02 -45.94
N PRO A 509 47.68 37.35 -45.93
CA PRO A 509 48.90 38.00 -46.40
C PRO A 509 48.83 38.41 -47.88
N ALA A 510 48.22 37.55 -48.71
CA ALA A 510 48.07 37.84 -50.15
C ALA A 510 47.06 38.99 -50.38
N GLN A 511 45.97 39.02 -49.65
CA GLN A 511 44.96 40.10 -49.71
C GLN A 511 45.56 41.45 -49.23
N MET A 512 46.32 41.41 -48.12
CA MET A 512 47.01 42.61 -47.62
C MET A 512 48.07 43.13 -48.58
N ALA A 513 48.88 42.24 -49.14
CA ALA A 513 49.88 42.59 -50.17
C ALA A 513 49.20 43.20 -51.39
N ARG A 514 48.07 42.61 -51.81
CA ARG A 514 47.30 43.15 -52.97
C ARG A 514 46.69 44.52 -52.63
N LYS A 515 46.09 44.74 -51.47
CA LYS A 515 45.54 46.02 -51.03
C LYS A 515 46.64 47.10 -50.90
N LEU A 516 47.79 46.76 -50.38
CA LEU A 516 48.93 47.63 -50.31
C LEU A 516 49.44 48.01 -51.69
N ALA A 517 49.56 47.05 -52.63
CA ALA A 517 49.96 47.28 -54.01
C ALA A 517 48.93 48.17 -54.76
N GLU A 518 47.63 47.96 -54.58
CA GLU A 518 46.56 48.80 -55.13
C GLU A 518 46.63 50.23 -54.58
N GLY A 519 46.93 50.38 -53.27
CA GLY A 519 47.15 51.67 -52.62
C GLY A 519 48.35 52.42 -53.18
N LEU A 520 49.47 51.73 -53.41
CA LEU A 520 50.68 52.25 -54.01
C LEU A 520 50.46 52.64 -55.51
N LEU A 521 49.68 51.85 -56.23
CA LEU A 521 49.32 52.21 -57.65
C LEU A 521 48.55 53.49 -57.80
N ARG A 522 47.85 53.94 -56.79
CA ARG A 522 47.13 55.24 -56.78
C ARG A 522 48.02 56.41 -56.43
N SER A 523 49.31 56.20 -56.08
CA SER A 523 50.27 57.27 -55.79
C SER A 523 51.04 57.67 -57.07
N PRO A 524 51.35 58.96 -57.29
CA PRO A 524 52.10 59.41 -58.43
C PRO A 524 53.55 58.85 -58.42
N GLY A 525 53.90 57.96 -59.32
CA GLY A 525 55.27 57.38 -59.48
C GLY A 525 55.43 55.91 -59.25
N GLY A 526 54.42 55.16 -58.70
CA GLY A 526 54.58 53.78 -58.27
C GLY A 526 54.07 52.68 -59.24
N ARG A 527 53.62 53.00 -60.43
CA ARG A 527 52.85 52.08 -61.32
C ARG A 527 53.66 50.87 -61.88
N ALA A 528 54.96 51.04 -62.21
CA ALA A 528 55.75 49.98 -62.90
C ALA A 528 56.12 48.81 -61.90
N ALA A 529 56.59 49.12 -60.69
CA ALA A 529 57.05 48.12 -59.77
C ALA A 529 55.91 47.29 -59.10
N VAL A 530 54.70 47.89 -59.03
CA VAL A 530 53.56 47.26 -58.40
C VAL A 530 52.78 46.36 -59.36
N ALA A 531 52.80 46.57 -60.66
CA ALA A 531 52.18 45.68 -61.64
C ALA A 531 52.86 44.28 -61.65
N GLU A 532 54.16 44.25 -61.45
CA GLU A 532 54.92 43.01 -61.34
C GLU A 532 54.68 42.24 -60.04
N LEU A 533 54.50 42.99 -58.93
CA LEU A 533 54.18 42.41 -57.65
C LEU A 533 52.74 41.83 -57.59
N LEU A 534 51.76 42.51 -58.21
CA LEU A 534 50.37 42.03 -58.29
C LEU A 534 50.23 40.78 -59.18
N ALA A 535 51.07 40.63 -60.22
CA ALA A 535 51.07 39.46 -61.10
C ALA A 535 51.62 38.20 -60.44
N THR A 536 52.42 38.32 -59.35
CA THR A 536 52.99 37.21 -58.61
C THR A 536 52.10 36.78 -57.42
N LEU A 537 51.04 37.51 -57.10
CA LEU A 537 50.13 37.12 -56.01
C LEU A 537 49.10 36.11 -56.52
N PRO A 538 48.77 35.07 -55.70
CA PRO A 538 47.72 34.13 -56.07
C PRO A 538 46.37 34.83 -56.24
N ALA A 539 45.59 34.39 -57.26
CA ALA A 539 44.28 34.93 -57.55
C ALA A 539 43.36 34.78 -56.32
N ALA A 540 42.72 35.85 -55.90
CA ALA A 540 41.73 35.75 -54.86
C ALA A 540 40.60 34.83 -55.33
N PRO A 541 40.14 33.91 -54.47
CA PRO A 541 38.97 33.12 -54.81
C PRO A 541 37.80 34.07 -55.11
N PRO A 542 36.91 33.72 -56.06
CA PRO A 542 35.76 34.56 -56.39
C PRO A 542 34.95 34.84 -55.09
N ALA A 543 34.61 36.09 -54.90
CA ALA A 543 33.71 36.50 -53.81
C ALA A 543 32.37 35.80 -54.07
N GLY A 544 32.14 34.72 -53.41
CA GLY A 544 30.84 34.07 -53.37
C GLY A 544 29.87 35.04 -52.69
N ASN A 545 28.83 35.44 -53.39
CA ASN A 545 27.69 36.15 -52.81
C ASN A 545 27.10 35.31 -51.69
N GLY A 546 27.45 35.60 -50.45
CA GLY A 546 26.85 35.02 -49.27
C GLY A 546 25.47 35.60 -49.04
N HIS A 547 24.49 35.10 -49.72
CA HIS A 547 23.09 35.08 -49.29
C HIS A 547 22.44 33.84 -49.87
N ASP A 548 21.76 33.12 -49.00
CA ASP A 548 20.98 31.91 -49.16
C ASP A 548 21.74 30.58 -48.97
N ALA A 549 22.03 30.30 -47.69
CA ALA A 549 21.97 28.94 -47.17
C ALA A 549 21.25 29.05 -45.80
N ALA A 550 19.93 28.98 -45.84
CA ALA A 550 19.14 28.56 -44.68
C ALA A 550 19.63 27.15 -44.33
N ALA A 551 20.38 27.07 -43.25
CA ALA A 551 20.76 25.77 -42.66
C ALA A 551 19.47 25.03 -42.30
N ALA A 552 19.16 24.00 -43.08
CA ALA A 552 18.19 23.00 -42.68
C ALA A 552 18.66 22.40 -41.36
N ALA A 553 17.86 22.54 -40.33
CA ALA A 553 18.06 21.86 -39.06
C ALA A 553 18.20 20.36 -39.33
N PRO A 554 19.13 19.67 -38.67
CA PRO A 554 19.24 18.24 -38.82
C PRO A 554 17.95 17.58 -38.35
N ALA A 555 17.36 16.78 -39.22
CA ALA A 555 16.19 15.96 -38.90
C ALA A 555 16.50 15.08 -37.68
N VAL A 556 15.69 15.22 -36.66
CA VAL A 556 15.70 14.33 -35.50
C VAL A 556 15.46 12.90 -36.02
N PRO A 557 16.33 11.93 -35.75
CA PRO A 557 16.08 10.56 -36.14
C PRO A 557 14.89 10.03 -35.35
N THR A 558 13.86 9.60 -36.08
CA THR A 558 12.73 8.85 -35.52
C THR A 558 13.25 7.58 -34.84
N PRO A 559 12.81 7.26 -33.62
CA PRO A 559 13.24 6.03 -32.96
C PRO A 559 12.76 4.82 -33.72
N VAL A 560 13.70 3.98 -34.12
CA VAL A 560 13.45 2.64 -34.65
C VAL A 560 12.88 1.80 -33.51
N PRO A 561 11.73 1.11 -33.69
CA PRO A 561 11.21 0.22 -32.67
C PRO A 561 12.20 -0.94 -32.41
N PRO A 562 12.42 -1.35 -31.17
CA PRO A 562 13.32 -2.46 -30.86
C PRO A 562 12.77 -3.76 -31.45
N SER A 563 13.62 -4.50 -32.12
CA SER A 563 13.36 -5.86 -32.55
C SER A 563 13.00 -6.76 -31.38
N PRO A 564 12.06 -7.70 -31.54
CA PRO A 564 11.65 -8.56 -30.43
C PRO A 564 12.80 -9.51 -30.03
N THR A 565 13.13 -9.46 -28.75
CA THR A 565 14.02 -10.41 -28.11
C THR A 565 13.42 -11.81 -28.17
N PRO A 566 14.18 -12.85 -28.53
CA PRO A 566 13.65 -14.21 -28.55
C PRO A 566 13.30 -14.68 -27.14
N ALA A 567 12.13 -15.31 -27.03
CA ALA A 567 11.62 -15.91 -25.79
C ALA A 567 12.60 -16.98 -25.27
N PRO A 568 12.82 -17.07 -23.95
CA PRO A 568 13.60 -18.14 -23.37
C PRO A 568 12.87 -19.48 -23.53
N ALA A 569 13.63 -20.51 -23.87
CA ALA A 569 13.19 -21.89 -23.99
C ALA A 569 12.60 -22.40 -22.64
N PRO A 570 11.65 -23.35 -22.68
CA PRO A 570 11.05 -23.89 -21.47
C PRO A 570 12.07 -24.69 -20.66
N VAL A 571 12.18 -24.34 -19.38
CA VAL A 571 12.94 -25.13 -18.41
C VAL A 571 12.09 -26.33 -18.03
N GLU A 572 12.57 -27.53 -18.31
CA GLU A 572 11.98 -28.79 -17.88
C GLU A 572 11.90 -28.84 -16.35
N ALA A 573 10.70 -29.12 -15.85
CA ALA A 573 10.43 -29.33 -14.44
C ALA A 573 11.08 -30.65 -13.98
N ARG A 574 11.99 -30.54 -13.03
CA ARG A 574 12.57 -31.67 -12.31
C ARG A 574 11.54 -32.21 -11.32
N PRO A 575 11.25 -33.51 -11.27
CA PRO A 575 10.25 -34.05 -10.37
C PRO A 575 10.72 -34.03 -8.91
N LEU A 576 9.81 -33.63 -8.01
CA LEU A 576 9.93 -33.75 -6.56
C LEU A 576 9.97 -35.23 -6.14
N PRO A 577 10.76 -35.59 -5.15
CA PRO A 577 10.75 -36.95 -4.63
C PRO A 577 9.45 -37.23 -3.88
N THR A 578 8.75 -38.28 -4.28
CA THR A 578 7.59 -38.89 -3.62
C THR A 578 7.99 -39.48 -2.27
N ALA A 579 7.21 -39.16 -1.25
CA ALA A 579 7.30 -39.79 0.06
C ALA A 579 7.02 -41.29 -0.04
N ALA A 580 7.97 -42.09 0.41
CA ALA A 580 7.81 -43.52 0.53
C ALA A 580 6.93 -43.84 1.75
N THR A 581 5.82 -44.49 1.49
CA THR A 581 5.01 -45.19 2.49
C THR A 581 5.77 -46.40 3.04
N ALA A 582 6.08 -46.36 4.32
CA ALA A 582 6.52 -47.56 5.05
C ALA A 582 5.35 -48.09 5.87
N ALA A 583 4.72 -49.15 5.35
CA ALA A 583 3.92 -50.08 6.15
C ALA A 583 4.83 -51.27 6.49
N GLY A 584 4.86 -51.60 7.75
CA GLY A 584 5.47 -52.90 8.12
C GLY A 584 5.97 -53.00 9.55
N ALA A 585 5.27 -53.85 10.29
CA ALA A 585 5.73 -54.65 11.43
C ALA A 585 5.62 -54.06 12.83
N ALA A 586 4.55 -54.48 13.51
CA ALA A 586 4.46 -54.52 14.94
C ALA A 586 5.46 -55.55 15.48
N ALA A 587 6.40 -55.08 16.32
CA ALA A 587 7.15 -55.89 17.25
C ALA A 587 7.04 -55.22 18.60
N LEU A 588 6.62 -55.95 19.60
CA LEU A 588 6.56 -55.60 21.01
C LEU A 588 7.95 -55.18 21.49
N ALA A 589 8.18 -53.87 21.62
CA ALA A 589 9.34 -53.31 22.28
C ALA A 589 8.90 -52.81 23.66
N GLU A 590 9.68 -53.16 24.71
CA GLU A 590 9.56 -52.60 26.05
C GLU A 590 9.49 -51.04 25.97
N PRO A 591 8.77 -50.36 26.89
CA PRO A 591 8.64 -48.91 26.84
C PRO A 591 10.01 -48.26 27.01
N LEU A 592 10.45 -47.55 25.98
CA LEU A 592 11.66 -46.72 26.03
C LEU A 592 11.46 -45.66 27.12
N VAL A 593 12.29 -45.69 28.16
CA VAL A 593 12.31 -44.65 29.20
C VAL A 593 13.09 -43.47 28.64
N LEU A 594 12.38 -42.44 28.23
CA LEU A 594 12.97 -41.18 27.77
C LEU A 594 13.16 -40.24 28.96
N GLU A 595 14.39 -39.78 29.19
CA GLU A 595 14.63 -38.70 30.18
C GLU A 595 14.13 -37.35 29.67
N ALA A 596 13.65 -36.51 30.59
CA ALA A 596 13.28 -35.13 30.25
C ALA A 596 14.54 -34.32 29.90
N TYR A 597 14.51 -33.59 28.78
CA TYR A 597 15.63 -32.76 28.35
C TYR A 597 15.19 -31.46 27.70
N ILE A 598 16.13 -30.51 27.50
CA ILE A 598 15.95 -29.26 26.81
C ILE A 598 17.00 -29.15 25.71
N ASP A 599 16.59 -28.76 24.51
CA ASP A 599 17.49 -28.34 23.43
C ASP A 599 18.08 -26.94 23.77
N THR A 600 19.00 -26.97 24.73
CA THR A 600 19.50 -25.76 25.43
C THR A 600 20.08 -24.74 24.47
N GLU A 601 20.76 -25.19 23.40
CA GLU A 601 21.35 -24.29 22.38
C GLU A 601 20.34 -23.38 21.67
N ARG A 602 19.07 -23.81 21.61
CA ARG A 602 17.97 -23.08 20.98
C ARG A 602 17.17 -22.23 21.97
N CYS A 603 17.60 -22.13 23.24
CA CYS A 603 16.88 -21.42 24.28
C CYS A 603 16.94 -19.90 24.07
N THR A 604 15.80 -19.24 24.10
CA THR A 604 15.65 -17.77 23.97
C THR A 604 15.67 -17.03 25.31
N SER A 605 15.90 -17.71 26.44
CA SER A 605 15.96 -17.15 27.80
C SER A 605 14.70 -16.38 28.24
N CYS A 606 13.51 -16.85 27.80
CA CYS A 606 12.23 -16.17 27.98
C CYS A 606 11.65 -16.23 29.41
N ASN A 607 12.28 -16.95 30.35
CA ASN A 607 11.87 -17.17 31.74
C ASN A 607 10.59 -18.02 31.95
N GLU A 608 9.90 -18.48 30.92
CA GLU A 608 8.65 -19.22 31.04
C GLU A 608 8.81 -20.53 31.84
N CYS A 609 9.83 -21.32 31.53
CA CYS A 609 10.09 -22.60 32.25
C CYS A 609 10.49 -22.35 33.71
N THR A 610 11.38 -21.39 33.99
CA THR A 610 11.79 -21.01 35.34
C THR A 610 10.64 -20.41 36.14
N GLY A 611 9.70 -19.71 35.48
CA GLY A 611 8.47 -19.20 36.07
C GLY A 611 7.49 -20.33 36.49
N VAL A 612 7.51 -21.48 35.81
CA VAL A 612 6.72 -22.66 36.21
C VAL A 612 7.29 -23.30 37.46
N ASN A 613 8.62 -23.53 37.50
CA ASN A 613 9.29 -24.09 38.68
C ASN A 613 10.79 -23.81 38.64
N GLY A 614 11.26 -22.82 39.39
CA GLY A 614 12.68 -22.42 39.46
C GLY A 614 13.61 -23.40 40.18
N LYS A 615 13.09 -24.50 40.81
CA LYS A 615 13.89 -25.60 41.36
C LYS A 615 14.12 -26.70 40.32
N LEU A 616 13.14 -26.91 39.44
CA LEU A 616 13.21 -27.87 38.34
C LEU A 616 14.05 -27.32 37.18
N PHE A 617 13.83 -26.05 36.81
CA PHE A 617 14.52 -25.35 35.72
C PHE A 617 15.48 -24.29 36.24
N GLY A 618 16.49 -24.02 35.48
CA GLY A 618 17.43 -22.92 35.75
C GLY A 618 18.17 -22.51 34.51
N TYR A 619 19.16 -21.63 34.67
CA TYR A 619 20.01 -21.17 33.60
C TYR A 619 21.45 -21.68 33.79
N ASP A 620 22.08 -22.04 32.69
CA ASP A 620 23.53 -22.30 32.61
C ASP A 620 24.34 -20.98 32.64
N ALA A 621 25.66 -21.06 32.49
CA ALA A 621 26.56 -19.89 32.43
C ALA A 621 26.27 -19.01 31.25
N ASN A 622 25.61 -19.52 30.21
CA ASN A 622 25.22 -18.80 28.98
C ASN A 622 23.82 -18.19 29.05
N LYS A 623 23.14 -18.26 30.21
CA LYS A 623 21.75 -17.87 30.41
C LYS A 623 20.75 -18.67 29.56
N GLN A 624 21.10 -19.93 29.19
CA GLN A 624 20.21 -20.81 28.47
C GLN A 624 19.57 -21.79 29.47
N ALA A 625 18.27 -22.10 29.26
CA ALA A 625 17.53 -22.95 30.19
C ALA A 625 18.05 -24.37 30.20
N VAL A 626 18.17 -24.93 31.41
CA VAL A 626 18.56 -26.32 31.67
C VAL A 626 17.65 -26.93 32.74
N ILE A 627 17.47 -28.24 32.74
CA ILE A 627 16.84 -28.96 33.85
C ILE A 627 17.89 -29.13 34.93
N LYS A 628 17.71 -28.49 36.09
CA LYS A 628 18.62 -28.56 37.24
C LYS A 628 18.46 -29.84 37.99
N ASP A 629 17.22 -30.19 38.31
CA ASP A 629 16.87 -31.38 39.03
C ASP A 629 15.49 -31.89 38.57
N PRO A 630 15.44 -32.94 37.75
CA PRO A 630 14.19 -33.47 37.23
C PRO A 630 13.25 -34.03 38.33
N ARG A 631 13.76 -34.26 39.55
CA ARG A 631 12.97 -34.73 40.70
C ARG A 631 12.40 -33.59 41.55
N ALA A 632 12.81 -32.36 41.32
CA ALA A 632 12.35 -31.17 42.05
C ALA A 632 10.97 -30.67 41.61
N GLY A 633 10.33 -31.32 40.66
CA GLY A 633 9.01 -30.96 40.13
C GLY A 633 8.15 -32.17 39.76
N THR A 634 6.92 -31.90 39.31
CA THR A 634 6.00 -32.90 38.82
C THR A 634 6.06 -33.03 37.30
N PHE A 635 5.63 -34.17 36.75
CA PHE A 635 5.49 -34.36 35.31
C PHE A 635 4.54 -33.34 34.69
N GLN A 636 3.48 -32.97 35.41
CA GLN A 636 2.60 -31.86 35.05
C GLN A 636 3.39 -30.56 34.81
N GLN A 637 4.35 -30.19 35.65
CA GLN A 637 5.14 -28.99 35.52
C GLN A 637 6.09 -29.03 34.31
N LEU A 638 6.67 -30.22 34.02
CA LEU A 638 7.45 -30.43 32.78
C LEU A 638 6.60 -30.19 31.54
N VAL A 639 5.40 -30.78 31.49
CA VAL A 639 4.48 -30.58 30.35
C VAL A 639 4.01 -29.13 30.23
N LEU A 640 3.68 -28.49 31.34
CA LEU A 640 3.31 -27.04 31.31
C LEU A 640 4.45 -26.14 30.84
N ALA A 641 5.70 -26.46 31.24
CA ALA A 641 6.85 -25.71 30.75
C ALA A 641 7.10 -25.92 29.24
N ALA A 642 6.90 -27.19 28.77
CA ALA A 642 6.98 -27.48 27.34
C ALA A 642 5.91 -26.73 26.53
N GLU A 643 4.68 -26.64 27.03
CA GLU A 643 3.57 -25.91 26.40
C GLU A 643 3.76 -24.39 26.39
N ARG A 644 4.43 -23.85 27.42
CA ARG A 644 4.72 -22.40 27.50
C ARG A 644 6.03 -22.00 26.80
N CYS A 645 6.84 -22.98 26.42
CA CYS A 645 8.09 -22.70 25.73
C CYS A 645 7.82 -22.20 24.32
N PRO A 646 8.11 -20.91 23.99
CA PRO A 646 7.77 -20.33 22.70
C PRO A 646 8.52 -20.95 21.52
N VAL A 647 9.65 -21.64 21.80
CA VAL A 647 10.46 -22.34 20.80
C VAL A 647 10.36 -23.86 20.88
N SER A 648 9.47 -24.40 21.71
CA SER A 648 9.14 -25.84 21.84
C SER A 648 10.36 -26.77 21.99
N ILE A 649 11.32 -26.40 22.83
CA ILE A 649 12.59 -27.11 23.04
C ILE A 649 12.63 -27.96 24.32
N ILE A 650 11.53 -28.04 25.06
CA ILE A 650 11.46 -28.79 26.31
C ILE A 650 10.73 -30.10 26.03
N HIS A 651 11.41 -31.20 26.27
CA HIS A 651 10.93 -32.54 26.04
C HIS A 651 10.68 -33.22 27.40
N PRO A 652 9.41 -33.39 27.80
CA PRO A 652 9.06 -33.93 29.12
C PRO A 652 9.52 -35.36 29.41
N GLY A 653 9.74 -36.15 28.36
CA GLY A 653 10.13 -37.54 28.49
C GLY A 653 9.05 -38.42 29.12
N THR A 654 9.48 -39.43 29.88
CA THR A 654 8.59 -40.34 30.64
C THR A 654 8.45 -39.87 32.10
N PRO A 655 7.25 -40.01 32.71
CA PRO A 655 7.03 -39.61 34.10
C PRO A 655 7.92 -40.39 35.09
N LEU A 656 8.64 -39.68 35.94
CA LEU A 656 9.46 -40.26 37.00
C LEU A 656 8.61 -40.86 38.15
N ASN A 657 7.42 -40.30 38.38
CA ASN A 657 6.50 -40.75 39.41
C ASN A 657 5.20 -41.30 38.79
N PRO A 658 5.00 -42.63 38.72
CA PRO A 658 3.81 -43.23 38.11
C PRO A 658 2.52 -43.00 38.92
N LYS A 659 2.59 -42.46 40.14
CA LYS A 659 1.45 -42.16 41.01
C LYS A 659 1.01 -40.70 41.00
N GLU A 660 1.47 -39.91 40.07
CA GLU A 660 1.02 -38.53 39.96
C GLU A 660 -0.47 -38.44 39.60
N LYS A 661 -1.13 -37.42 40.16
CA LYS A 661 -2.54 -37.17 39.91
C LYS A 661 -2.75 -36.77 38.43
N ASP A 662 -3.78 -37.34 37.82
CA ASP A 662 -4.18 -37.07 36.43
C ASP A 662 -3.07 -37.41 35.39
N LEU A 663 -2.17 -38.34 35.70
CA LEU A 663 -0.99 -38.67 34.90
C LEU A 663 -1.33 -39.03 33.44
N ALA A 664 -2.37 -39.80 33.19
CA ALA A 664 -2.80 -40.18 31.84
C ALA A 664 -3.16 -38.98 30.97
N LYS A 665 -3.77 -37.95 31.57
CA LYS A 665 -4.08 -36.66 30.90
C LYS A 665 -2.80 -35.94 30.52
N TRP A 666 -1.83 -35.88 31.41
CA TRP A 666 -0.56 -35.19 31.16
C TRP A 666 0.34 -35.93 30.18
N MET A 667 0.34 -37.27 30.20
CA MET A 667 1.05 -38.07 29.20
C MET A 667 0.52 -37.81 27.79
N LYS A 668 -0.80 -37.79 27.60
CA LYS A 668 -1.41 -37.47 26.32
C LYS A 668 -1.04 -36.06 25.83
N ARG A 669 -0.89 -35.08 26.72
CA ARG A 669 -0.45 -33.72 26.37
C ARG A 669 1.04 -33.63 26.06
N ALA A 670 1.87 -34.53 26.65
CA ALA A 670 3.30 -34.58 26.41
C ALA A 670 3.67 -35.18 25.04
N GLU A 671 2.80 -36.02 24.44
CA GLU A 671 3.07 -36.74 23.18
C GLU A 671 3.56 -35.84 22.04
N LYS A 672 3.11 -34.60 22.00
CA LYS A 672 3.51 -33.65 20.97
C LYS A 672 4.87 -32.98 21.19
N PHE A 673 5.50 -33.24 22.34
CA PHE A 673 6.79 -32.67 22.72
C PHE A 673 7.91 -33.72 22.90
N ASN A 674 7.59 -35.01 22.90
CA ASN A 674 8.53 -36.11 23.05
C ASN A 674 8.96 -36.69 21.71
#